data_a266c1cafbe4b388fad390cbce3da688
#
_entry.id   a266c1cafbe4b388fad390cbce3da688
#
_cell.length_a   1.000
_cell.length_b   1.000
_cell.length_c   1.000
_cell.angle_alpha   90.00
_cell.angle_beta   90.00
_cell.angle_gamma   90.00
#
_symmetry.space_group_name_H-M   'P 1'
#
loop_
_entity.id
_entity.type
_entity.pdbx_description
1 polymer ?
#
loop_
_entity_poly.entity_id
_entity_poly.type
_entity_poly.pdbx_seq_one_letter_code
_entity_poly.pdbx_strand_id
1 'polypeptide(L)'
;SVVLSTLLKYRKVIPCIHPAAALREYLARYNIVNDLRRAKDQAGFPEVKHLTRDLILNPSFADTMSFLDTCNKAKEVAYDIEIRGQELSHIAFAINPSVAICIPFVEGMKDYWAPDQEASVMLKIAEVLENPEVAKIGQNLSFDATFMYYKYGIHVAPLQDTMIAAGILFPDFPKGLDFLVSLYCDGEPYYKDDGKEWFKNPFASEEIFRRYNAMDAAVLMEIYPKQVKELERMGNKITYDRQKSLLHPLVYAGNKGIRMDTEGMVKAGEGCNERIDGLTRELAEASGRTDLNPNSPKQLKEYFYVDKGIKPYTRKGSISVDDKALKRLAMNGHQEADIILKLRHERKMLGTYYNMKLDEDGRMRCSFNPVGTEQGRISSSKTIRGTGANLQNQPPETQAMMLADPGCLLINQDLGQAENRVVAYIAGEHRMINAFEKGIDIHKQTGSLISEVPIEEVTDDQRSDGKKANHGLNYDLGYKSFALIYQMPEKQAKFIVDRYHSVYPGVRQWHNSVREELSRQARTLVNCYGRKRVFLDRWGHELFKVAYSYCPQSTVAEKMNQDGVLFIYDRQDLFPEVQFLNTIHDSIRYQVPLSVGYERIIEVIKAVKASLEKPITWRGQSFSIPADTELGFSYDKKTMVEWKAHYVDNTHDDKLAEELEIYVREQAA
;
A
#
# COMPACT_ATOMS: atom_id res chain seq x y z
N SER A 1 -5.96 -7.19 -27.00
CA SER A 1 -5.32 -6.90 -28.31
C SER A 1 -6.16 -7.42 -29.47
N VAL A 2 -5.94 -6.85 -30.67
CA VAL A 2 -6.53 -7.28 -31.93
C VAL A 2 -5.39 -7.70 -32.84
N VAL A 3 -5.45 -8.90 -33.41
CA VAL A 3 -4.37 -9.44 -34.25
C VAL A 3 -4.90 -10.04 -35.55
N LEU A 4 -4.05 -10.12 -36.59
CA LEU A 4 -4.30 -10.91 -37.78
C LEU A 4 -3.69 -12.30 -37.58
N SER A 5 -4.52 -13.31 -37.59
CA SER A 5 -4.06 -14.71 -37.42
C SER A 5 -3.61 -15.32 -38.71
N THR A 6 -2.35 -15.74 -38.80
CA THR A 6 -1.81 -16.50 -39.94
C THR A 6 -2.50 -17.84 -40.07
N LEU A 7 -2.82 -18.52 -38.97
CA LEU A 7 -3.54 -19.80 -38.95
C LEU A 7 -4.96 -19.68 -39.52
N LEU A 8 -5.58 -18.51 -39.38
CA LEU A 8 -6.92 -18.22 -39.89
C LEU A 8 -6.89 -17.42 -41.22
N LYS A 9 -5.82 -17.55 -42.01
CA LYS A 9 -5.65 -16.86 -43.30
C LYS A 9 -5.79 -15.34 -43.18
N TYR A 10 -5.04 -14.76 -42.21
CA TYR A 10 -5.02 -13.32 -41.92
C TYR A 10 -6.37 -12.73 -41.55
N ARG A 11 -7.27 -13.53 -41.00
CA ARG A 11 -8.50 -13.00 -40.41
C ARG A 11 -8.17 -12.28 -39.09
N LYS A 12 -8.94 -11.22 -38.80
CA LYS A 12 -8.88 -10.48 -37.55
C LYS A 12 -9.38 -11.37 -36.41
N VAL A 13 -8.59 -11.46 -35.35
CA VAL A 13 -8.89 -12.24 -34.16
C VAL A 13 -8.81 -11.33 -32.93
N ILE A 14 -9.79 -11.44 -32.05
CA ILE A 14 -9.82 -10.80 -30.75
C ILE A 14 -9.87 -11.91 -29.70
N PRO A 15 -8.79 -12.13 -28.93
CA PRO A 15 -8.80 -13.07 -27.82
C PRO A 15 -9.81 -12.62 -26.78
N CYS A 16 -10.63 -13.54 -26.30
CA CYS A 16 -11.59 -13.27 -25.23
C CYS A 16 -11.48 -14.37 -24.17
N ILE A 17 -11.60 -13.97 -22.91
CA ILE A 17 -11.69 -14.91 -21.80
C ILE A 17 -12.96 -15.75 -21.98
N HIS A 18 -12.85 -17.07 -21.80
CA HIS A 18 -14.00 -17.95 -21.92
C HIS A 18 -15.07 -17.58 -20.90
N PRO A 19 -16.36 -17.44 -21.26
CA PRO A 19 -17.43 -16.99 -20.35
C PRO A 19 -17.56 -17.80 -19.06
N ALA A 20 -17.23 -19.10 -19.08
CA ALA A 20 -17.21 -19.92 -17.86
C ALA A 20 -16.19 -19.44 -16.80
N ALA A 21 -15.20 -18.65 -17.17
CA ALA A 21 -14.28 -18.04 -16.20
C ALA A 21 -15.03 -17.10 -15.23
N ALA A 22 -16.03 -16.37 -15.72
CA ALA A 22 -16.86 -15.47 -14.89
C ALA A 22 -17.71 -16.21 -13.84
N LEU A 23 -17.90 -17.52 -13.96
CA LEU A 23 -18.56 -18.33 -12.94
C LEU A 23 -17.65 -18.58 -11.73
N ARG A 24 -16.33 -18.60 -11.94
CA ARG A 24 -15.31 -18.80 -10.90
C ARG A 24 -14.76 -17.49 -10.40
N GLU A 25 -14.48 -16.57 -11.31
CA GLU A 25 -13.96 -15.23 -11.05
C GLU A 25 -14.92 -14.19 -11.63
N TYR A 26 -15.77 -13.65 -10.78
CA TYR A 26 -16.88 -12.79 -11.21
C TYR A 26 -16.43 -11.54 -11.97
N LEU A 27 -15.28 -10.95 -11.59
CA LEU A 27 -14.72 -9.76 -12.24
C LEU A 27 -14.31 -10.01 -13.70
N ALA A 28 -13.99 -11.25 -14.09
CA ALA A 28 -13.67 -11.61 -15.46
C ALA A 28 -14.78 -11.23 -16.46
N ARG A 29 -16.04 -11.11 -16.01
CA ARG A 29 -17.17 -10.69 -16.84
C ARG A 29 -16.98 -9.32 -17.47
N TYR A 30 -16.33 -8.39 -16.77
CA TYR A 30 -16.11 -7.04 -17.28
C TYR A 30 -15.12 -7.05 -18.43
N ASN A 31 -14.05 -7.84 -18.32
CA ASN A 31 -13.10 -8.05 -19.41
C ASN A 31 -13.78 -8.70 -20.62
N ILE A 32 -14.61 -9.73 -20.38
CA ILE A 32 -15.40 -10.40 -21.44
C ILE A 32 -16.32 -9.40 -22.16
N VAL A 33 -17.05 -8.57 -21.40
CA VAL A 33 -17.94 -7.55 -22.00
C VAL A 33 -17.14 -6.53 -22.79
N ASN A 34 -15.98 -6.09 -22.29
CA ASN A 34 -15.10 -5.16 -22.99
C ASN A 34 -14.57 -5.77 -24.31
N ASP A 35 -14.12 -7.01 -24.28
CA ASP A 35 -13.64 -7.72 -25.46
C ASP A 35 -14.74 -7.93 -26.50
N LEU A 36 -15.98 -8.24 -26.07
CA LEU A 36 -17.14 -8.37 -26.97
C LEU A 36 -17.54 -7.01 -27.58
N ARG A 37 -17.45 -5.92 -26.83
CA ARG A 37 -17.66 -4.56 -27.40
C ARG A 37 -16.62 -4.24 -28.44
N ARG A 38 -15.35 -4.48 -28.12
CA ARG A 38 -14.24 -4.34 -29.07
C ARG A 38 -14.44 -5.21 -30.31
N ALA A 39 -14.88 -6.45 -30.15
CA ALA A 39 -15.17 -7.33 -31.28
C ALA A 39 -16.28 -6.77 -32.18
N LYS A 40 -17.33 -6.21 -31.58
CA LYS A 40 -18.41 -5.53 -32.34
C LYS A 40 -17.87 -4.33 -33.12
N ASP A 41 -17.08 -3.46 -32.48
CA ASP A 41 -16.54 -2.27 -33.13
C ASP A 41 -15.56 -2.63 -34.24
N GLN A 42 -14.70 -3.64 -34.01
CA GLN A 42 -13.73 -4.12 -34.96
C GLN A 42 -14.32 -4.95 -36.12
N ALA A 43 -15.56 -5.44 -36.00
CA ALA A 43 -16.22 -6.22 -37.05
C ALA A 43 -16.64 -5.38 -38.28
N GLY A 44 -16.70 -4.04 -38.13
CA GLY A 44 -17.12 -3.12 -39.18
C GLY A 44 -16.09 -2.92 -40.31
N PHE A 45 -14.85 -3.44 -40.16
CA PHE A 45 -13.76 -3.28 -41.14
C PHE A 45 -12.77 -4.46 -41.08
N PRO A 46 -12.11 -4.83 -42.18
CA PRO A 46 -11.23 -6.01 -42.19
C PRO A 46 -9.84 -5.76 -41.59
N GLU A 47 -9.34 -4.53 -41.66
CA GLU A 47 -7.98 -4.19 -41.21
C GLU A 47 -7.88 -4.13 -39.66
N VAL A 48 -6.70 -4.42 -39.13
CA VAL A 48 -6.36 -4.03 -37.74
C VAL A 48 -5.92 -2.57 -37.77
N LYS A 49 -6.74 -1.70 -37.21
CA LYS A 49 -6.43 -0.28 -37.09
C LYS A 49 -5.78 -0.02 -35.76
N HIS A 50 -4.54 0.40 -35.77
CA HIS A 50 -3.82 0.92 -34.62
C HIS A 50 -3.10 2.22 -35.00
N LEU A 51 -2.71 2.99 -34.00
CA LEU A 51 -1.98 4.22 -34.24
C LEU A 51 -0.58 3.90 -34.78
N THR A 52 -0.22 4.50 -35.92
CA THR A 52 1.16 4.41 -36.41
C THR A 52 2.04 5.29 -35.55
N ARG A 53 3.17 4.73 -35.09
CA ARG A 53 4.12 5.42 -34.20
C ARG A 53 5.48 5.53 -34.90
N ASP A 54 6.01 6.73 -34.92
CA ASP A 54 7.37 7.02 -35.35
C ASP A 54 8.28 6.93 -34.11
N LEU A 55 9.08 5.85 -34.06
CA LEU A 55 9.93 5.52 -32.94
C LEU A 55 11.39 5.69 -33.32
N ILE A 56 12.08 6.66 -32.71
CA ILE A 56 13.50 6.92 -32.88
C ILE A 56 14.27 5.99 -31.96
N LEU A 57 14.80 4.89 -32.51
CA LEU A 57 15.41 3.79 -31.73
C LEU A 57 16.94 3.86 -31.64
N ASN A 58 17.58 4.46 -32.63
CA ASN A 58 19.04 4.59 -32.73
C ASN A 58 19.39 6.08 -32.95
N PRO A 59 19.11 6.95 -31.97
CA PRO A 59 19.30 8.38 -32.14
C PRO A 59 20.80 8.75 -32.22
N SER A 60 21.13 9.66 -33.09
CA SER A 60 22.41 10.37 -32.99
C SER A 60 22.43 11.33 -31.80
N PHE A 61 23.61 11.81 -31.40
CA PHE A 61 23.72 12.83 -30.36
C PHE A 61 22.89 14.08 -30.70
N ALA A 62 22.93 14.54 -31.95
CA ALA A 62 22.20 15.70 -32.42
C ALA A 62 20.66 15.47 -32.35
N ASP A 63 20.19 14.31 -32.77
CA ASP A 63 18.77 13.95 -32.69
C ASP A 63 18.29 13.93 -31.23
N THR A 64 19.08 13.33 -30.32
CA THR A 64 18.81 13.27 -28.90
C THR A 64 18.67 14.67 -28.30
N MET A 65 19.63 15.53 -28.51
CA MET A 65 19.62 16.90 -27.98
C MET A 65 18.44 17.70 -28.51
N SER A 66 18.16 17.61 -29.83
CA SER A 66 17.01 18.28 -30.47
C SER A 66 15.67 17.78 -29.95
N PHE A 67 15.54 16.48 -29.73
CA PHE A 67 14.30 15.90 -29.19
C PHE A 67 14.07 16.36 -27.74
N LEU A 68 15.11 16.33 -26.89
CA LEU A 68 15.04 16.80 -25.51
C LEU A 68 14.74 18.31 -25.43
N ASP A 69 15.26 19.13 -26.36
CA ASP A 69 14.88 20.53 -26.48
C ASP A 69 13.38 20.71 -26.81
N THR A 70 12.83 19.80 -27.60
CA THR A 70 11.39 19.79 -27.90
C THR A 70 10.59 19.37 -26.67
N CYS A 71 11.05 18.35 -25.93
CA CYS A 71 10.45 17.93 -24.67
C CYS A 71 10.41 19.09 -23.66
N ASN A 72 11.50 19.85 -23.55
CA ASN A 72 11.61 20.95 -22.58
C ASN A 72 10.69 22.15 -22.89
N LYS A 73 10.13 22.21 -24.09
CA LYS A 73 9.15 23.23 -24.54
C LYS A 73 7.71 22.73 -24.57
N ALA A 74 7.50 21.43 -24.35
CA ALA A 74 6.18 20.82 -24.34
C ALA A 74 5.44 21.15 -23.03
N LYS A 75 4.11 21.08 -23.06
CA LYS A 75 3.31 21.17 -21.81
C LYS A 75 3.38 19.89 -20.99
N GLU A 76 3.50 18.77 -21.66
CA GLU A 76 3.57 17.45 -21.06
C GLU A 76 4.42 16.51 -21.92
N VAL A 77 5.12 15.61 -21.27
CA VAL A 77 5.91 14.55 -21.89
C VAL A 77 5.70 13.26 -21.13
N ALA A 78 5.63 12.15 -21.84
CA ALA A 78 5.72 10.84 -21.18
C ALA A 78 7.18 10.41 -21.12
N TYR A 79 7.54 9.69 -20.05
CA TYR A 79 8.85 9.07 -19.94
C TYR A 79 8.75 7.71 -19.25
N ASP A 80 9.73 6.85 -19.52
CA ASP A 80 9.86 5.52 -18.96
C ASP A 80 11.34 5.15 -18.93
N ILE A 81 11.83 4.59 -17.80
CA ILE A 81 13.22 4.16 -17.65
C ILE A 81 13.34 2.65 -17.61
N GLU A 82 14.46 2.16 -18.13
CA GLU A 82 14.85 0.76 -17.98
C GLU A 82 16.24 0.68 -17.34
N ILE A 83 16.37 -0.23 -16.38
CA ILE A 83 17.61 -0.40 -15.63
C ILE A 83 18.23 -1.78 -15.86
N ARG A 84 19.55 -1.83 -15.90
CA ARG A 84 20.32 -3.07 -15.95
C ARG A 84 21.23 -3.16 -14.72
N GLY A 85 20.93 -4.09 -13.83
CA GLY A 85 21.60 -4.12 -12.54
C GLY A 85 21.23 -2.91 -11.68
N GLN A 86 22.17 -2.00 -11.50
CA GLN A 86 21.98 -0.73 -10.77
C GLN A 86 22.22 0.51 -11.65
N GLU A 87 22.30 0.33 -12.97
CA GLU A 87 22.58 1.40 -13.92
C GLU A 87 21.39 1.67 -14.82
N LEU A 88 21.22 2.93 -15.23
CA LEU A 88 20.26 3.33 -16.25
C LEU A 88 20.73 2.73 -17.58
N SER A 89 19.92 1.87 -18.17
CA SER A 89 20.23 1.30 -19.48
C SER A 89 19.59 2.07 -20.63
N HIS A 90 18.34 2.47 -20.45
CA HIS A 90 17.57 3.21 -21.46
C HIS A 90 16.60 4.17 -20.77
N ILE A 91 16.32 5.29 -21.41
CA ILE A 91 15.22 6.17 -21.08
C ILE A 91 14.48 6.55 -22.36
N ALA A 92 13.18 6.44 -22.33
CA ALA A 92 12.34 6.88 -23.45
C ALA A 92 11.57 8.15 -23.10
N PHE A 93 11.35 8.98 -24.10
CA PHE A 93 10.46 10.13 -24.05
C PHE A 93 9.48 10.11 -25.20
N ALA A 94 8.23 10.55 -24.95
CA ALA A 94 7.23 10.78 -25.97
C ALA A 94 6.59 12.16 -25.77
N ILE A 95 6.42 12.90 -26.87
CA ILE A 95 5.77 14.23 -26.89
C ILE A 95 4.31 14.17 -27.34
N ASN A 96 3.91 13.06 -27.94
CA ASN A 96 2.54 12.75 -28.32
C ASN A 96 2.42 11.24 -28.55
N PRO A 97 1.21 10.69 -28.76
CA PRO A 97 1.02 9.25 -28.93
C PRO A 97 1.74 8.63 -30.15
N SER A 98 2.14 9.45 -31.13
CA SER A 98 2.71 8.96 -32.40
C SER A 98 4.22 9.12 -32.50
N VAL A 99 4.86 9.86 -31.59
CA VAL A 99 6.30 10.17 -31.69
C VAL A 99 6.99 9.94 -30.36
N ALA A 100 7.97 9.03 -30.35
CA ALA A 100 8.78 8.73 -29.18
C ALA A 100 10.24 8.46 -29.55
N ILE A 101 11.15 8.72 -28.60
CA ILE A 101 12.57 8.42 -28.68
C ILE A 101 12.96 7.46 -27.57
N CYS A 102 13.79 6.47 -27.87
CA CYS A 102 14.52 5.72 -26.86
C CYS A 102 15.98 6.19 -26.87
N ILE A 103 16.48 6.66 -25.76
CA ILE A 103 17.85 7.13 -25.55
C ILE A 103 18.59 6.01 -24.81
N PRO A 104 19.44 5.23 -25.48
CA PRO A 104 20.23 4.18 -24.85
C PRO A 104 21.45 4.76 -24.15
N PHE A 105 21.86 4.14 -23.06
CA PHE A 105 23.12 4.38 -22.35
C PHE A 105 24.08 3.20 -22.52
N VAL A 106 23.55 2.02 -22.82
CA VAL A 106 24.35 0.83 -23.05
C VAL A 106 23.97 0.16 -24.39
N GLU A 107 24.97 -0.45 -25.03
CA GLU A 107 24.79 -1.31 -26.19
C GLU A 107 25.62 -2.59 -25.99
N GLY A 108 24.93 -3.70 -25.74
CA GLY A 108 25.58 -4.94 -25.33
C GLY A 108 26.30 -4.77 -23.98
N MET A 109 27.63 -4.77 -23.99
CA MET A 109 28.48 -4.61 -22.82
C MET A 109 29.29 -3.29 -22.86
N LYS A 110 28.93 -2.33 -23.69
CA LYS A 110 29.63 -1.08 -23.88
C LYS A 110 28.73 0.11 -23.65
N ASP A 111 29.31 1.21 -23.28
CA ASP A 111 28.64 2.50 -23.24
C ASP A 111 28.23 2.90 -24.66
N TYR A 112 27.05 3.48 -24.80
CA TYR A 112 26.53 3.93 -26.08
C TYR A 112 27.12 5.27 -26.49
N TRP A 113 27.33 6.15 -25.52
CA TRP A 113 27.83 7.50 -25.71
C TRP A 113 29.35 7.60 -25.38
N ALA A 114 30.04 8.55 -25.98
CA ALA A 114 31.31 9.01 -25.44
C ALA A 114 31.06 9.74 -24.11
N PRO A 115 32.02 9.74 -23.15
CA PRO A 115 31.78 10.26 -21.79
C PRO A 115 31.29 11.71 -21.74
N ASP A 116 31.76 12.58 -22.61
CA ASP A 116 31.33 13.98 -22.74
C ASP A 116 29.93 14.13 -23.31
N GLN A 117 29.57 13.26 -24.25
CA GLN A 117 28.24 13.18 -24.82
C GLN A 117 27.24 12.65 -23.78
N GLU A 118 27.60 11.58 -23.03
CA GLU A 118 26.76 11.02 -21.98
C GLU A 118 26.43 12.06 -20.90
N ALA A 119 27.48 12.78 -20.43
CA ALA A 119 27.28 13.85 -19.46
C ALA A 119 26.34 14.95 -20.00
N SER A 120 26.49 15.34 -21.27
CA SER A 120 25.64 16.35 -21.89
C SER A 120 24.19 15.88 -22.05
N VAL A 121 23.98 14.62 -22.45
CA VAL A 121 22.67 14.00 -22.57
C VAL A 121 21.98 13.90 -21.19
N MET A 122 22.73 13.47 -20.16
CA MET A 122 22.18 13.35 -18.80
C MET A 122 21.78 14.71 -18.21
N LEU A 123 22.61 15.75 -18.41
CA LEU A 123 22.26 17.11 -17.99
C LEU A 123 20.99 17.61 -18.69
N LYS A 124 20.84 17.30 -19.98
CA LYS A 124 19.66 17.70 -20.73
C LYS A 124 18.42 16.92 -20.31
N ILE A 125 18.55 15.65 -19.96
CA ILE A 125 17.49 14.85 -19.35
C ILE A 125 17.07 15.44 -18.00
N ALA A 126 18.03 15.82 -17.15
CA ALA A 126 17.76 16.48 -15.88
C ALA A 126 16.96 17.79 -16.08
N GLU A 127 17.39 18.63 -17.05
CA GLU A 127 16.68 19.86 -17.41
C GLU A 127 15.20 19.59 -17.75
N VAL A 128 14.91 18.55 -18.54
CA VAL A 128 13.51 18.18 -18.88
C VAL A 128 12.75 17.65 -17.66
N LEU A 129 13.37 16.75 -16.91
CA LEU A 129 12.69 16.08 -15.79
C LEU A 129 12.40 17.00 -14.61
N GLU A 130 13.24 18.01 -14.39
CA GLU A 130 13.11 18.99 -13.31
C GLU A 130 12.33 20.25 -13.72
N ASN A 131 12.03 20.43 -15.02
CA ASN A 131 11.31 21.62 -15.51
C ASN A 131 9.88 21.67 -14.94
N PRO A 132 9.53 22.67 -14.09
CA PRO A 132 8.22 22.74 -13.46
C PRO A 132 7.07 23.04 -14.43
N GLU A 133 7.38 23.57 -15.63
CA GLU A 133 6.37 23.90 -16.67
C GLU A 133 5.99 22.69 -17.51
N VAL A 134 6.73 21.59 -17.43
CA VAL A 134 6.52 20.37 -18.23
C VAL A 134 6.00 19.27 -17.34
N ALA A 135 4.75 18.82 -17.51
CA ALA A 135 4.22 17.69 -16.77
C ALA A 135 4.82 16.36 -17.27
N LYS A 136 5.32 15.53 -16.35
CA LYS A 136 5.90 14.21 -16.65
C LYS A 136 4.86 13.12 -16.43
N ILE A 137 4.44 12.47 -17.50
CA ILE A 137 3.50 11.34 -17.49
C ILE A 137 4.29 10.03 -17.45
N GLY A 138 3.92 9.12 -16.57
CA GLY A 138 4.54 7.80 -16.49
C GLY A 138 3.63 6.75 -15.88
N GLN A 139 4.17 5.56 -15.74
CA GLN A 139 3.49 4.40 -15.17
C GLN A 139 4.22 3.90 -13.95
N ASN A 140 3.63 3.99 -12.75
CA ASN A 140 4.31 3.63 -11.50
C ASN A 140 5.56 4.49 -11.24
N LEU A 141 5.38 5.79 -11.38
CA LEU A 141 6.46 6.78 -11.26
C LEU A 141 7.18 6.78 -9.92
N SER A 142 6.64 6.10 -8.90
CA SER A 142 7.41 5.81 -7.68
C SER A 142 8.72 5.09 -7.97
N PHE A 143 8.75 4.21 -9.01
CA PHE A 143 9.97 3.49 -9.41
C PHE A 143 10.95 4.46 -10.08
N ASP A 144 10.53 5.10 -11.16
CA ASP A 144 11.37 5.96 -12.00
C ASP A 144 11.90 7.15 -11.22
N ALA A 145 11.04 7.87 -10.52
CA ALA A 145 11.42 9.03 -9.72
C ALA A 145 12.34 8.65 -8.55
N THR A 146 12.12 7.50 -7.89
CA THR A 146 13.02 7.00 -6.84
C THR A 146 14.40 6.70 -7.39
N PHE A 147 14.47 6.04 -8.55
CA PHE A 147 15.75 5.70 -9.19
C PHE A 147 16.52 6.98 -9.63
N MET A 148 15.85 7.89 -10.34
CA MET A 148 16.46 9.14 -10.81
C MET A 148 16.97 10.00 -9.65
N TYR A 149 16.21 10.08 -8.55
CA TYR A 149 16.65 10.79 -7.35
C TYR A 149 17.83 10.09 -6.66
N TYR A 150 17.73 8.76 -6.45
CA TYR A 150 18.77 8.00 -5.76
C TYR A 150 20.10 7.99 -6.50
N LYS A 151 20.04 7.75 -7.82
CA LYS A 151 21.26 7.56 -8.63
C LYS A 151 21.90 8.87 -9.08
N TYR A 152 21.08 9.84 -9.45
CA TYR A 152 21.54 11.06 -10.11
C TYR A 152 21.18 12.35 -9.37
N GLY A 153 20.42 12.29 -8.28
CA GLY A 153 19.94 13.47 -7.56
C GLY A 153 18.87 14.26 -8.32
N ILE A 154 18.27 13.70 -9.38
CA ILE A 154 17.28 14.38 -10.22
C ILE A 154 15.90 14.32 -9.58
N HIS A 155 15.33 15.49 -9.31
CA HIS A 155 13.98 15.66 -8.79
C HIS A 155 12.95 15.76 -9.91
N VAL A 156 12.32 14.66 -10.24
CA VAL A 156 11.30 14.61 -11.31
C VAL A 156 10.01 15.27 -10.84
N ALA A 157 9.64 16.42 -11.40
CA ALA A 157 8.43 17.16 -11.07
C ALA A 157 7.99 18.09 -12.23
N PRO A 158 6.66 18.35 -12.40
CA PRO A 158 5.50 17.71 -11.75
C PRO A 158 5.16 16.32 -12.35
N LEU A 159 4.61 15.42 -11.54
CA LEU A 159 4.34 14.03 -11.91
C LEU A 159 2.85 13.79 -12.23
N GLN A 160 2.59 12.95 -13.26
CA GLN A 160 1.27 12.42 -13.62
C GLN A 160 1.39 10.90 -13.81
N ASP A 161 0.67 10.11 -13.03
CA ASP A 161 0.84 8.66 -12.97
C ASP A 161 -0.40 7.90 -13.40
N THR A 162 -0.27 7.09 -14.44
CA THR A 162 -1.36 6.29 -15.02
C THR A 162 -1.75 5.11 -14.13
N MET A 163 -0.84 4.57 -13.30
CA MET A 163 -1.15 3.54 -12.32
C MET A 163 -2.00 4.10 -11.19
N ILE A 164 -1.70 5.31 -10.72
CA ILE A 164 -2.51 5.99 -9.70
C ILE A 164 -3.90 6.28 -10.25
N ALA A 165 -4.01 6.78 -11.48
CA ALA A 165 -5.29 7.01 -12.14
C ALA A 165 -6.12 5.71 -12.23
N ALA A 166 -5.51 4.61 -12.68
CA ALA A 166 -6.15 3.30 -12.75
C ALA A 166 -6.59 2.79 -11.37
N GLY A 167 -5.75 2.97 -10.34
CA GLY A 167 -6.05 2.55 -8.97
C GLY A 167 -7.23 3.28 -8.35
N ILE A 168 -7.51 4.50 -8.78
CA ILE A 168 -8.67 5.29 -8.34
C ILE A 168 -9.91 4.97 -9.16
N LEU A 169 -9.76 4.82 -10.48
CA LEU A 169 -10.87 4.48 -11.37
C LEU A 169 -11.41 3.08 -11.11
N PHE A 170 -10.52 2.10 -11.05
CA PHE A 170 -10.86 0.66 -11.00
C PHE A 170 -9.93 -0.10 -10.04
N PRO A 171 -10.05 0.13 -8.71
CA PRO A 171 -9.14 -0.47 -7.73
C PRO A 171 -9.13 -2.00 -7.73
N ASP A 172 -10.20 -2.64 -8.17
CA ASP A 172 -10.36 -4.10 -8.21
C ASP A 172 -9.63 -4.76 -9.40
N PHE A 173 -9.15 -3.98 -10.38
CA PHE A 173 -8.49 -4.49 -11.58
C PHE A 173 -6.97 -4.36 -11.53
N PRO A 174 -6.24 -5.13 -12.39
CA PRO A 174 -4.82 -4.93 -12.59
C PRO A 174 -4.51 -3.49 -13.01
N LYS A 175 -3.38 -2.99 -12.53
CA LYS A 175 -2.93 -1.60 -12.77
C LYS A 175 -1.66 -1.57 -13.64
N GLY A 176 -1.21 -2.72 -14.15
CA GLY A 176 -0.05 -2.83 -15.02
C GLY A 176 -0.27 -2.18 -16.39
N LEU A 177 0.81 -1.69 -17.01
CA LEU A 177 0.73 -1.03 -18.30
C LEU A 177 0.19 -1.94 -19.40
N ASP A 178 0.47 -3.23 -19.35
CA ASP A 178 -0.09 -4.26 -20.24
C ASP A 178 -1.62 -4.27 -20.23
N PHE A 179 -2.21 -4.20 -19.05
CA PHE A 179 -3.66 -4.12 -18.89
C PHE A 179 -4.22 -2.79 -19.39
N LEU A 180 -3.54 -1.68 -19.07
CA LEU A 180 -3.97 -0.33 -19.47
C LEU A 180 -3.88 -0.14 -20.99
N VAL A 181 -2.84 -0.63 -21.64
CA VAL A 181 -2.73 -0.66 -23.11
C VAL A 181 -3.91 -1.44 -23.70
N SER A 182 -4.20 -2.62 -23.16
CA SER A 182 -5.35 -3.40 -23.61
C SER A 182 -6.68 -2.69 -23.42
N LEU A 183 -6.80 -1.85 -22.42
CA LEU A 183 -8.07 -1.13 -22.12
C LEU A 183 -8.23 0.14 -22.96
N TYR A 184 -7.15 0.90 -23.15
CA TYR A 184 -7.20 2.26 -23.69
C TYR A 184 -6.61 2.44 -25.09
N CYS A 185 -5.71 1.53 -25.55
CA CYS A 185 -5.09 1.64 -26.87
C CYS A 185 -5.76 0.65 -27.83
N ASP A 186 -6.67 1.16 -28.67
CA ASP A 186 -7.43 0.32 -29.58
C ASP A 186 -6.56 -0.25 -30.70
N GLY A 187 -6.65 -1.59 -30.87
CA GLY A 187 -5.94 -2.29 -31.93
C GLY A 187 -4.43 -2.48 -31.70
N GLU A 188 -3.86 -1.92 -30.64
CA GLU A 188 -2.44 -2.07 -30.36
C GLU A 188 -2.08 -3.55 -30.12
N PRO A 189 -1.10 -4.10 -30.86
CA PRO A 189 -0.61 -5.46 -30.64
C PRO A 189 0.00 -5.59 -29.23
N TYR A 190 -0.03 -6.80 -28.68
CA TYR A 190 0.64 -7.07 -27.42
C TYR A 190 2.16 -7.16 -27.64
N TYR A 191 2.93 -6.33 -26.93
CA TYR A 191 4.38 -6.23 -27.08
C TYR A 191 5.14 -6.39 -25.75
N LYS A 192 4.43 -6.53 -24.62
CA LYS A 192 5.06 -6.53 -23.28
C LYS A 192 5.95 -7.75 -22.99
N ASP A 193 5.89 -8.82 -23.78
CA ASP A 193 6.81 -9.93 -23.65
C ASP A 193 8.18 -9.67 -24.30
N ASP A 194 8.27 -8.72 -25.24
CA ASP A 194 9.53 -8.35 -25.90
C ASP A 194 10.60 -7.88 -24.89
N GLY A 195 10.20 -7.09 -23.89
CA GLY A 195 11.09 -6.67 -22.80
C GLY A 195 11.56 -7.81 -21.92
N LYS A 196 10.68 -8.78 -21.62
CA LYS A 196 11.03 -9.93 -20.75
C LYS A 196 12.11 -10.82 -21.34
N GLU A 197 12.19 -10.91 -22.67
CA GLU A 197 13.17 -11.74 -23.35
C GLU A 197 14.57 -11.12 -23.24
N TRP A 198 14.69 -9.80 -23.35
CA TRP A 198 15.95 -9.07 -23.19
C TRP A 198 16.52 -9.19 -21.76
N PHE A 199 15.69 -9.06 -20.73
CA PHE A 199 16.13 -9.24 -19.35
C PHE A 199 16.66 -10.66 -19.05
N LYS A 200 16.17 -11.67 -19.75
CA LYS A 200 16.63 -13.06 -19.61
C LYS A 200 17.89 -13.35 -20.44
N ASN A 201 18.03 -12.69 -21.57
CA ASN A 201 19.14 -12.88 -22.50
C ASN A 201 19.71 -11.51 -22.91
N PRO A 202 20.82 -11.06 -22.26
CA PRO A 202 21.46 -9.79 -22.57
C PRO A 202 22.00 -9.66 -24.01
N PHE A 203 22.01 -10.75 -24.78
CA PHE A 203 22.38 -10.79 -26.20
C PHE A 203 21.16 -10.82 -27.14
N ALA A 204 19.97 -10.64 -26.61
CA ALA A 204 18.79 -10.42 -27.43
C ALA A 204 18.88 -9.10 -28.21
N SER A 205 18.04 -8.96 -29.23
CA SER A 205 18.07 -7.76 -30.09
C SER A 205 17.84 -6.49 -29.29
N GLU A 206 18.85 -5.61 -29.23
CA GLU A 206 18.76 -4.26 -28.64
C GLU A 206 17.66 -3.43 -29.28
N GLU A 207 17.45 -3.58 -30.60
CA GLU A 207 16.38 -2.85 -31.32
C GLU A 207 15.00 -3.21 -30.80
N ILE A 208 14.72 -4.50 -30.53
CA ILE A 208 13.45 -4.95 -29.96
C ILE A 208 13.25 -4.30 -28.57
N PHE A 209 14.29 -4.23 -27.76
CA PHE A 209 14.21 -3.66 -26.45
C PHE A 209 14.05 -2.12 -26.46
N ARG A 210 14.80 -1.43 -27.34
CA ARG A 210 14.62 0.02 -27.55
C ARG A 210 13.20 0.34 -28.04
N ARG A 211 12.67 -0.50 -28.94
CA ARG A 211 11.26 -0.39 -29.37
C ARG A 211 10.30 -0.58 -28.21
N TYR A 212 10.54 -1.58 -27.36
CA TYR A 212 9.75 -1.82 -26.17
C TYR A 212 9.68 -0.59 -25.25
N ASN A 213 10.83 -0.01 -24.87
CA ASN A 213 10.90 1.17 -24.01
C ASN A 213 10.25 2.42 -24.68
N ALA A 214 10.52 2.67 -25.98
CA ALA A 214 9.89 3.79 -26.69
C ALA A 214 8.36 3.62 -26.78
N MET A 215 7.87 2.38 -26.96
CA MET A 215 6.44 2.07 -26.95
C MET A 215 5.81 2.35 -25.59
N ASP A 216 6.49 2.01 -24.47
CA ASP A 216 6.00 2.26 -23.13
C ASP A 216 5.76 3.77 -22.91
N ALA A 217 6.67 4.62 -23.34
CA ALA A 217 6.46 6.07 -23.29
C ALA A 217 5.34 6.56 -24.24
N ALA A 218 5.27 6.05 -25.46
CA ALA A 218 4.30 6.50 -26.47
C ALA A 218 2.84 6.18 -26.08
N VAL A 219 2.60 4.99 -25.54
CA VAL A 219 1.24 4.57 -25.14
C VAL A 219 0.71 5.37 -23.94
N LEU A 220 1.60 5.88 -23.07
CA LEU A 220 1.20 6.72 -21.93
C LEU A 220 0.54 8.02 -22.38
N MET A 221 1.03 8.61 -23.48
CA MET A 221 0.42 9.81 -24.08
C MET A 221 -0.96 9.55 -24.66
N GLU A 222 -1.31 8.31 -24.96
CA GLU A 222 -2.65 7.90 -25.38
C GLU A 222 -3.55 7.54 -24.21
N ILE A 223 -3.02 6.88 -23.18
CA ILE A 223 -3.76 6.37 -22.00
C ILE A 223 -4.17 7.52 -21.09
N TYR A 224 -3.23 8.38 -20.71
CA TYR A 224 -3.44 9.36 -19.66
C TYR A 224 -4.59 10.34 -19.94
N PRO A 225 -4.72 10.96 -21.15
CA PRO A 225 -5.85 11.85 -21.43
C PRO A 225 -7.22 11.16 -21.36
N LYS A 226 -7.28 9.86 -21.69
CA LYS A 226 -8.51 9.06 -21.59
C LYS A 226 -8.87 8.80 -20.14
N GLN A 227 -7.87 8.48 -19.28
CA GLN A 227 -8.06 8.33 -17.84
C GLN A 227 -8.50 9.62 -17.17
N VAL A 228 -7.93 10.78 -17.54
CA VAL A 228 -8.34 12.08 -17.00
C VAL A 228 -9.82 12.34 -17.27
N LYS A 229 -10.30 12.12 -18.52
CA LYS A 229 -11.71 12.23 -18.86
C LYS A 229 -12.62 11.32 -18.03
N GLU A 230 -12.16 10.08 -17.75
CA GLU A 230 -12.90 9.16 -16.90
C GLU A 230 -12.92 9.60 -15.44
N LEU A 231 -11.80 10.09 -14.91
CA LEU A 231 -11.70 10.64 -13.56
C LEU A 231 -12.66 11.83 -13.37
N GLU A 232 -12.74 12.73 -14.35
CA GLU A 232 -13.68 13.85 -14.36
C GLU A 232 -15.13 13.36 -14.41
N ARG A 233 -15.45 12.44 -15.33
CA ARG A 233 -16.79 11.85 -15.48
C ARG A 233 -17.26 11.15 -14.20
N MET A 234 -16.35 10.47 -13.48
CA MET A 234 -16.66 9.80 -12.23
C MET A 234 -16.62 10.74 -11.02
N GLY A 235 -16.13 11.97 -11.18
CA GLY A 235 -15.93 12.93 -10.11
C GLY A 235 -14.84 12.53 -9.12
N ASN A 236 -13.79 11.87 -9.59
CA ASN A 236 -12.62 11.44 -8.84
C ASN A 236 -11.32 12.20 -9.20
N LYS A 237 -11.41 13.25 -10.02
CA LYS A 237 -10.22 14.01 -10.43
C LYS A 237 -9.49 14.62 -9.22
N ILE A 238 -10.23 15.20 -8.27
CA ILE A 238 -9.66 15.77 -7.04
C ILE A 238 -8.97 14.66 -6.20
N THR A 239 -9.59 13.48 -6.12
CA THR A 239 -8.98 12.33 -5.42
C THR A 239 -7.66 11.91 -6.09
N TYR A 240 -7.63 11.90 -7.43
CA TYR A 240 -6.40 11.62 -8.18
C TYR A 240 -5.31 12.67 -7.91
N ASP A 241 -5.64 13.95 -7.95
CA ASP A 241 -4.67 15.02 -7.70
C ASP A 241 -4.06 14.95 -6.32
N ARG A 242 -4.85 14.65 -5.30
CA ARG A 242 -4.38 14.42 -3.93
C ARG A 242 -3.49 13.18 -3.83
N GLN A 243 -3.90 12.07 -4.44
CA GLN A 243 -3.16 10.82 -4.36
C GLN A 243 -1.81 10.88 -5.08
N LYS A 244 -1.75 11.54 -6.25
CA LYS A 244 -0.49 11.72 -6.98
C LYS A 244 0.49 12.64 -6.24
N SER A 245 0.00 13.63 -5.49
CA SER A 245 0.85 14.52 -4.68
C SER A 245 1.66 13.76 -3.62
N LEU A 246 1.21 12.55 -3.24
CA LEU A 246 1.97 11.69 -2.35
C LEU A 246 3.26 11.12 -2.97
N LEU A 247 3.44 11.17 -4.29
CA LEU A 247 4.63 10.60 -4.93
C LEU A 247 5.92 11.22 -4.37
N HIS A 248 5.99 12.54 -4.27
CA HIS A 248 7.19 13.23 -3.79
C HIS A 248 7.58 12.88 -2.34
N PRO A 249 6.67 13.00 -1.33
CA PRO A 249 7.01 12.58 0.03
C PRO A 249 7.35 11.10 0.14
N LEU A 250 6.73 10.24 -0.67
CA LEU A 250 7.01 8.81 -0.66
C LEU A 250 8.34 8.46 -1.33
N VAL A 251 8.73 9.16 -2.40
CA VAL A 251 10.07 9.07 -2.99
C VAL A 251 11.13 9.51 -1.99
N TYR A 252 10.90 10.64 -1.30
CA TYR A 252 11.79 11.11 -0.24
C TYR A 252 11.94 10.08 0.88
N ALA A 253 10.84 9.62 1.49
CA ALA A 253 10.86 8.65 2.59
C ALA A 253 11.47 7.30 2.17
N GLY A 254 11.15 6.83 0.95
CA GLY A 254 11.72 5.62 0.38
C GLY A 254 13.22 5.67 0.21
N ASN A 255 13.78 6.82 -0.17
CA ASN A 255 15.22 7.04 -0.29
C ASN A 255 15.88 7.34 1.06
N LYS A 256 15.25 8.08 1.95
CA LYS A 256 15.72 8.34 3.32
C LYS A 256 15.86 7.03 4.09
N GLY A 257 14.82 6.21 4.15
CA GLY A 257 14.79 4.97 4.91
C GLY A 257 14.95 5.21 6.43
N ILE A 258 14.93 4.11 7.19
CA ILE A 258 15.06 4.12 8.66
C ILE A 258 16.35 3.39 9.04
N ARG A 259 17.14 3.97 9.93
CA ARG A 259 18.35 3.34 10.48
C ARG A 259 17.96 2.13 11.34
N MET A 260 18.68 1.03 11.17
CA MET A 260 18.42 -0.22 11.90
C MET A 260 19.54 -0.53 12.90
N ASP A 261 19.14 -1.14 14.02
CA ASP A 261 20.08 -1.80 14.95
C ASP A 261 20.55 -3.13 14.34
N THR A 262 21.63 -3.07 13.56
CA THR A 262 22.16 -4.24 12.87
C THR A 262 22.71 -5.29 13.81
N GLU A 263 23.29 -4.90 14.94
CA GLU A 263 23.79 -5.83 15.96
C GLU A 263 22.62 -6.53 16.68
N GLY A 264 21.60 -5.78 17.04
CA GLY A 264 20.36 -6.32 17.61
C GLY A 264 19.67 -7.30 16.68
N MET A 265 19.64 -7.02 15.36
CA MET A 265 19.10 -7.93 14.35
C MET A 265 19.85 -9.26 14.31
N VAL A 266 21.18 -9.25 14.36
CA VAL A 266 21.99 -10.47 14.36
C VAL A 266 21.70 -11.30 15.62
N LYS A 267 21.74 -10.69 16.81
CA LYS A 267 21.43 -11.38 18.08
C LYS A 267 20.03 -11.97 18.10
N ALA A 268 19.03 -11.21 17.60
CA ALA A 268 17.66 -11.70 17.50
C ALA A 268 17.51 -12.87 16.51
N GLY A 269 18.27 -12.83 15.42
CA GLY A 269 18.35 -13.91 14.43
C GLY A 269 18.93 -15.20 15.04
N GLU A 270 20.01 -15.10 15.83
CA GLU A 270 20.61 -16.22 16.56
C GLU A 270 19.62 -16.86 17.54
N GLY A 271 18.99 -16.04 18.40
CA GLY A 271 17.96 -16.52 19.33
C GLY A 271 16.74 -17.12 18.63
N CYS A 272 16.39 -16.61 17.44
CA CYS A 272 15.33 -17.17 16.61
C CYS A 272 15.69 -18.56 16.07
N ASN A 273 16.94 -18.79 15.64
CA ASN A 273 17.42 -20.10 15.22
C ASN A 273 17.34 -21.11 16.37
N GLU A 274 17.77 -20.76 17.59
CA GLU A 274 17.67 -21.64 18.77
C GLU A 274 16.20 -22.04 19.04
N ARG A 275 15.25 -21.11 18.93
CA ARG A 275 13.82 -21.42 19.09
C ARG A 275 13.28 -22.32 17.98
N ILE A 276 13.71 -22.12 16.74
CA ILE A 276 13.36 -22.99 15.60
C ILE A 276 13.86 -24.41 15.84
N ASP A 277 15.07 -24.58 16.31
CA ASP A 277 15.66 -25.90 16.60
C ASP A 277 14.92 -26.60 17.76
N GLY A 278 14.57 -25.85 18.81
CA GLY A 278 13.75 -26.33 19.92
C GLY A 278 12.38 -26.82 19.47
N LEU A 279 11.66 -25.96 18.76
CA LEU A 279 10.31 -26.28 18.24
C LEU A 279 10.32 -27.40 17.19
N THR A 280 11.42 -27.55 16.45
CA THR A 280 11.56 -28.66 15.48
C THR A 280 11.68 -30.01 16.19
N ARG A 281 12.42 -30.05 17.28
CA ARG A 281 12.50 -31.25 18.15
C ARG A 281 11.16 -31.56 18.80
N GLU A 282 10.49 -30.54 19.36
CA GLU A 282 9.18 -30.68 19.96
C GLU A 282 8.14 -31.19 18.95
N LEU A 283 8.17 -30.70 17.68
CA LEU A 283 7.32 -31.20 16.62
C LEU A 283 7.59 -32.68 16.30
N ALA A 284 8.86 -33.08 16.23
CA ALA A 284 9.25 -34.47 15.98
C ALA A 284 8.75 -35.42 17.07
N GLU A 285 8.88 -34.99 18.33
CA GLU A 285 8.37 -35.75 19.50
C GLU A 285 6.85 -35.85 19.48
N ALA A 286 6.16 -34.73 19.32
CA ALA A 286 4.70 -34.67 19.34
C ALA A 286 4.06 -35.43 18.17
N SER A 287 4.69 -35.37 16.98
CA SER A 287 4.14 -36.00 15.78
C SER A 287 4.59 -37.48 15.60
N GLY A 288 5.68 -37.89 16.27
CA GLY A 288 6.37 -39.16 16.02
C GLY A 288 7.08 -39.20 14.65
N ARG A 289 7.26 -38.04 13.97
CA ARG A 289 7.86 -37.93 12.63
C ARG A 289 8.96 -36.88 12.61
N THR A 290 10.16 -37.27 12.28
CA THR A 290 11.34 -36.38 12.15
C THR A 290 11.37 -35.65 10.80
N ASP A 291 10.63 -36.13 9.81
CA ASP A 291 10.59 -35.63 8.44
C ASP A 291 9.41 -34.65 8.16
N LEU A 292 8.55 -34.39 9.15
CA LEU A 292 7.37 -33.56 8.98
C LEU A 292 7.74 -32.09 8.76
N ASN A 293 7.60 -31.63 7.52
CA ASN A 293 7.90 -30.23 7.18
C ASN A 293 6.68 -29.32 7.44
N PRO A 294 6.78 -28.36 8.40
CA PRO A 294 5.69 -27.45 8.75
C PRO A 294 5.25 -26.53 7.61
N ASN A 295 6.07 -26.38 6.56
CA ASN A 295 5.76 -25.57 5.38
C ASN A 295 5.27 -26.39 4.17
N SER A 296 5.17 -27.72 4.28
CA SER A 296 4.68 -28.58 3.20
C SER A 296 3.17 -28.85 3.31
N PRO A 297 2.32 -28.21 2.49
CA PRO A 297 0.88 -28.49 2.52
C PRO A 297 0.56 -29.94 2.22
N LYS A 298 1.38 -30.63 1.41
CA LYS A 298 1.20 -32.02 1.06
C LYS A 298 1.37 -32.92 2.30
N GLN A 299 2.51 -32.79 2.99
CA GLN A 299 2.79 -33.60 4.18
C GLN A 299 1.81 -33.31 5.31
N LEU A 300 1.43 -32.05 5.54
CA LEU A 300 0.47 -31.69 6.59
C LEU A 300 -0.94 -32.22 6.32
N LYS A 301 -1.38 -32.25 5.04
CA LYS A 301 -2.65 -32.86 4.67
C LYS A 301 -2.65 -34.36 4.91
N GLU A 302 -1.57 -35.04 4.51
CA GLU A 302 -1.37 -36.46 4.77
C GLU A 302 -1.40 -36.75 6.29
N TYR A 303 -0.58 -36.05 7.06
CA TYR A 303 -0.47 -36.23 8.50
C TYR A 303 -1.81 -36.02 9.25
N PHE A 304 -2.47 -34.87 9.07
CA PHE A 304 -3.68 -34.57 9.84
C PHE A 304 -4.91 -35.27 9.30
N TYR A 305 -5.08 -35.38 7.99
CA TYR A 305 -6.34 -35.81 7.40
C TYR A 305 -6.35 -37.29 6.97
N VAL A 306 -5.15 -37.88 6.73
CA VAL A 306 -5.04 -39.29 6.39
C VAL A 306 -4.56 -40.08 7.61
N ASP A 307 -3.35 -39.80 8.11
CA ASP A 307 -2.74 -40.59 9.20
C ASP A 307 -3.54 -40.48 10.52
N LYS A 308 -3.95 -39.27 10.90
CA LYS A 308 -4.76 -39.03 12.09
C LYS A 308 -6.27 -39.13 11.86
N GLY A 309 -6.72 -39.30 10.64
CA GLY A 309 -8.13 -39.46 10.28
C GLY A 309 -9.04 -38.27 10.63
N ILE A 310 -8.47 -37.08 10.78
CA ILE A 310 -9.24 -35.86 11.12
C ILE A 310 -10.05 -35.41 9.90
N LYS A 311 -11.29 -34.97 10.13
CA LYS A 311 -12.13 -34.44 9.07
C LYS A 311 -11.48 -33.21 8.41
N PRO A 312 -11.23 -33.25 7.08
CA PRO A 312 -10.53 -32.17 6.40
C PRO A 312 -11.25 -30.81 6.50
N TYR A 313 -10.49 -29.77 6.76
CA TYR A 313 -10.95 -28.40 6.59
C TYR A 313 -10.88 -28.03 5.12
N THR A 314 -11.98 -27.51 4.57
CA THR A 314 -12.06 -27.09 3.17
C THR A 314 -12.20 -25.56 3.05
N ARG A 315 -11.48 -24.98 2.10
CA ARG A 315 -11.57 -23.57 1.74
C ARG A 315 -11.71 -23.43 0.22
N LYS A 316 -12.74 -22.74 -0.23
CA LYS A 316 -13.05 -22.59 -1.66
C LYS A 316 -13.08 -23.97 -2.41
N GLY A 317 -13.64 -24.99 -1.77
CA GLY A 317 -13.74 -26.33 -2.34
C GLY A 317 -12.47 -27.19 -2.31
N SER A 318 -11.34 -26.68 -1.78
CA SER A 318 -10.09 -27.43 -1.67
C SER A 318 -9.73 -27.70 -0.21
N ILE A 319 -9.10 -28.86 0.07
CA ILE A 319 -8.59 -29.21 1.39
C ILE A 319 -7.43 -28.25 1.73
N SER A 320 -7.50 -27.61 2.91
CA SER A 320 -6.55 -26.61 3.38
C SER A 320 -5.86 -27.03 4.67
N VAL A 321 -4.58 -26.63 4.81
CA VAL A 321 -3.77 -26.64 6.03
C VAL A 321 -3.13 -25.26 6.24
N ASP A 322 -3.85 -24.20 5.82
CA ASP A 322 -3.49 -22.83 6.10
C ASP A 322 -3.58 -22.50 7.60
N ASP A 323 -3.17 -21.31 7.99
CA ASP A 323 -3.16 -20.91 9.40
C ASP A 323 -4.54 -20.99 10.05
N LYS A 324 -5.64 -20.80 9.28
CA LYS A 324 -7.00 -20.96 9.81
C LYS A 324 -7.33 -22.42 10.10
N ALA A 325 -6.91 -23.32 9.21
CA ALA A 325 -7.07 -24.76 9.42
C ALA A 325 -6.24 -25.24 10.61
N LEU A 326 -4.98 -24.80 10.72
CA LEU A 326 -4.09 -25.15 11.84
C LEU A 326 -4.60 -24.59 13.17
N LYS A 327 -5.05 -23.34 13.23
CA LYS A 327 -5.70 -22.77 14.44
C LYS A 327 -6.91 -23.60 14.89
N ARG A 328 -7.74 -24.05 13.94
CA ARG A 328 -8.88 -24.91 14.25
C ARG A 328 -8.43 -26.27 14.80
N LEU A 329 -7.38 -26.84 14.25
CA LEU A 329 -6.80 -28.09 14.74
C LEU A 329 -6.25 -27.91 16.16
N ALA A 330 -5.52 -26.83 16.42
CA ALA A 330 -4.98 -26.50 17.75
C ALA A 330 -6.10 -26.30 18.77
N MET A 331 -7.20 -25.59 18.44
CA MET A 331 -8.38 -25.42 19.28
C MET A 331 -9.08 -26.76 19.61
N ASN A 332 -8.94 -27.76 18.75
CA ASN A 332 -9.47 -29.11 18.95
C ASN A 332 -8.48 -30.04 19.69
N GLY A 333 -7.41 -29.49 20.26
CA GLY A 333 -6.45 -30.23 21.09
C GLY A 333 -5.31 -30.90 20.34
N HIS A 334 -5.10 -30.58 19.05
CA HIS A 334 -3.96 -31.08 18.28
C HIS A 334 -2.73 -30.19 18.52
N GLN A 335 -1.91 -30.57 19.49
CA GLN A 335 -0.71 -29.83 19.91
C GLN A 335 0.28 -29.58 18.76
N GLU A 336 0.42 -30.51 17.83
CA GLU A 336 1.31 -30.40 16.67
C GLU A 336 0.93 -29.22 15.77
N ALA A 337 -0.35 -28.90 15.68
CA ALA A 337 -0.83 -27.75 14.90
C ALA A 337 -0.38 -26.42 15.53
N ASP A 338 -0.36 -26.33 16.86
CA ASP A 338 0.13 -25.15 17.59
C ASP A 338 1.66 -24.99 17.39
N ILE A 339 2.40 -26.08 17.53
CA ILE A 339 3.87 -26.09 17.30
C ILE A 339 4.18 -25.67 15.86
N ILE A 340 3.43 -26.17 14.86
CA ILE A 340 3.60 -25.80 13.45
C ILE A 340 3.35 -24.29 13.26
N LEU A 341 2.32 -23.71 13.89
CA LEU A 341 2.05 -22.27 13.82
C LEU A 341 3.20 -21.47 14.41
N LYS A 342 3.75 -21.87 15.55
CA LYS A 342 4.92 -21.24 16.19
C LYS A 342 6.17 -21.36 15.29
N LEU A 343 6.44 -22.54 14.72
CA LEU A 343 7.55 -22.74 13.79
C LEU A 343 7.43 -21.86 12.53
N ARG A 344 6.24 -21.74 11.96
CA ARG A 344 6.00 -20.86 10.82
C ARG A 344 6.25 -19.40 11.19
N HIS A 345 5.84 -18.99 12.38
CA HIS A 345 6.07 -17.64 12.90
C HIS A 345 7.58 -17.37 13.03
N GLU A 346 8.33 -18.20 13.75
CA GLU A 346 9.77 -18.03 13.94
C GLU A 346 10.54 -18.04 12.61
N ARG A 347 10.24 -18.95 11.70
CA ARG A 347 10.84 -18.98 10.37
C ARG A 347 10.54 -17.73 9.55
N LYS A 348 9.34 -17.16 9.69
CA LYS A 348 9.00 -15.89 9.06
C LYS A 348 9.77 -14.73 9.69
N MET A 349 9.88 -14.70 11.03
CA MET A 349 10.68 -13.70 11.76
C MET A 349 12.14 -13.73 11.28
N LEU A 350 12.74 -14.90 11.24
CA LEU A 350 14.11 -15.07 10.78
C LEU A 350 14.29 -14.64 9.32
N GLY A 351 13.52 -15.24 8.39
CA GLY A 351 13.76 -15.09 6.95
C GLY A 351 13.27 -13.76 6.38
N THR A 352 12.22 -13.18 6.95
CA THR A 352 11.61 -11.95 6.42
C THR A 352 12.12 -10.69 7.11
N TYR A 353 12.42 -10.78 8.42
CA TYR A 353 12.70 -9.61 9.24
C TYR A 353 14.15 -9.56 9.72
N TYR A 354 14.69 -10.58 10.39
CA TYR A 354 16.05 -10.53 10.92
C TYR A 354 17.12 -10.71 9.85
N ASN A 355 16.88 -11.57 8.86
CA ASN A 355 17.78 -11.78 7.73
C ASN A 355 17.46 -10.90 6.50
N MET A 356 16.70 -9.80 6.69
CA MET A 356 16.45 -8.90 5.57
C MET A 356 17.75 -8.23 5.12
N LYS A 357 17.90 -8.09 3.80
CA LYS A 357 19.03 -7.38 3.23
C LYS A 357 18.82 -5.87 3.40
N LEU A 358 19.62 -5.23 4.24
CA LEU A 358 19.67 -3.78 4.35
C LEU A 358 20.53 -3.17 3.22
N ASP A 359 20.42 -1.85 3.04
CA ASP A 359 21.37 -1.11 2.22
C ASP A 359 22.74 -0.98 2.95
N GLU A 360 23.79 -0.60 2.20
CA GLU A 360 25.17 -0.55 2.72
C GLU A 360 25.35 0.41 3.91
N ASP A 361 24.48 1.40 4.03
CA ASP A 361 24.45 2.36 5.14
C ASP A 361 23.65 1.87 6.38
N GLY A 362 23.28 0.58 6.43
CA GLY A 362 22.54 -0.03 7.53
C GLY A 362 21.08 0.42 7.64
N ARG A 363 20.52 1.00 6.58
CA ARG A 363 19.12 1.45 6.56
C ARG A 363 18.19 0.44 5.93
N MET A 364 17.00 0.34 6.51
CA MET A 364 15.85 -0.31 5.87
C MET A 364 15.10 0.72 5.02
N ARG A 365 15.07 0.47 3.72
CA ARG A 365 14.31 1.24 2.74
C ARG A 365 13.17 0.42 2.17
N CYS A 366 12.25 1.07 1.51
CA CYS A 366 11.17 0.40 0.80
C CYS A 366 10.72 1.21 -0.42
N SER A 367 10.05 0.54 -1.33
CA SER A 367 9.26 1.20 -2.38
C SER A 367 7.84 1.37 -1.89
N PHE A 368 7.37 2.60 -1.81
CA PHE A 368 5.98 2.91 -1.46
C PHE A 368 5.08 2.92 -2.70
N ASN A 369 3.85 2.46 -2.51
CA ASN A 369 2.82 2.50 -3.54
C ASN A 369 1.58 3.24 -3.00
N PRO A 370 1.26 4.42 -3.54
CA PRO A 370 0.12 5.22 -3.07
C PRO A 370 -1.25 4.62 -3.41
N VAL A 371 -1.32 3.63 -4.31
CA VAL A 371 -2.56 2.94 -4.70
C VAL A 371 -2.49 1.42 -4.49
N GLY A 372 -1.66 1.00 -3.54
CA GLY A 372 -1.49 -0.42 -3.20
C GLY A 372 -2.71 -1.05 -2.54
N THR A 373 -3.65 -0.26 -2.02
CA THR A 373 -4.91 -0.72 -1.46
C THR A 373 -6.11 -0.03 -2.09
N GLU A 374 -7.25 -0.70 -2.06
CA GLU A 374 -8.51 -0.21 -2.64
C GLU A 374 -9.13 0.95 -1.82
N GLN A 375 -8.71 1.11 -0.57
CA GLN A 375 -9.17 2.16 0.34
C GLN A 375 -8.33 3.44 0.25
N GLY A 376 -7.22 3.43 -0.50
CA GLY A 376 -6.30 4.56 -0.63
C GLY A 376 -5.21 4.61 0.45
N ARG A 377 -5.06 3.56 1.25
CA ARG A 377 -3.89 3.40 2.13
C ARG A 377 -2.65 3.16 1.28
N ILE A 378 -1.57 3.79 1.66
CA ILE A 378 -0.25 3.53 1.09
C ILE A 378 0.17 2.11 1.46
N SER A 379 0.79 1.40 0.53
CA SER A 379 1.44 0.12 0.79
C SER A 379 2.93 0.23 0.50
N SER A 380 3.72 -0.72 0.99
CA SER A 380 5.15 -0.75 0.74
C SER A 380 5.67 -2.17 0.46
N SER A 381 6.79 -2.25 -0.23
CA SER A 381 7.47 -3.48 -0.60
C SER A 381 8.98 -3.29 -0.58
N LYS A 382 9.74 -4.34 -0.86
CA LYS A 382 11.19 -4.22 -1.08
C LYS A 382 11.51 -3.14 -2.12
N THR A 383 12.69 -2.55 -1.97
CA THR A 383 13.21 -1.60 -2.96
C THR A 383 13.43 -2.26 -4.32
N ILE A 384 13.60 -1.45 -5.35
CA ILE A 384 13.99 -1.90 -6.69
C ILE A 384 15.33 -2.68 -6.70
N ARG A 385 16.19 -2.46 -5.71
CA ARG A 385 17.45 -3.16 -5.50
C ARG A 385 17.31 -4.51 -4.80
N GLY A 386 16.08 -4.89 -4.42
CA GLY A 386 15.80 -6.10 -3.65
C GLY A 386 16.20 -6.04 -2.18
N THR A 387 16.58 -4.85 -1.68
CA THR A 387 16.88 -4.58 -0.27
C THR A 387 15.63 -4.16 0.50
N GLY A 388 15.71 -4.14 1.83
CA GLY A 388 14.63 -3.69 2.71
C GLY A 388 13.43 -4.63 2.74
N ALA A 389 12.31 -4.12 3.24
CA ALA A 389 11.08 -4.87 3.41
C ALA A 389 9.86 -3.96 3.40
N ASN A 390 8.66 -4.52 3.61
CA ASN A 390 7.44 -3.74 3.84
C ASN A 390 7.52 -3.00 5.18
N LEU A 391 7.79 -1.69 5.14
CA LEU A 391 7.93 -0.83 6.33
C LEU A 391 6.64 -0.68 7.14
N GLN A 392 5.49 -0.96 6.56
CA GLN A 392 4.18 -0.77 7.20
C GLN A 392 3.69 -2.01 7.97
N ASN A 393 4.35 -3.15 7.79
CA ASN A 393 3.95 -4.42 8.41
C ASN A 393 5.09 -5.02 9.27
N GLN A 394 5.90 -4.16 9.89
CA GLN A 394 6.96 -4.64 10.76
C GLN A 394 6.40 -5.08 12.12
N PRO A 395 6.76 -6.28 12.61
CA PRO A 395 6.36 -6.72 13.94
C PRO A 395 7.02 -5.86 15.04
N PRO A 396 6.46 -5.82 16.26
CA PRO A 396 6.97 -5.00 17.35
C PRO A 396 8.46 -5.22 17.64
N GLU A 397 8.93 -6.46 17.55
CA GLU A 397 10.33 -6.84 17.76
C GLU A 397 11.27 -6.16 16.76
N THR A 398 10.86 -6.05 15.50
CA THR A 398 11.63 -5.34 14.47
C THR A 398 11.47 -3.84 14.58
N GLN A 399 10.28 -3.35 14.98
CA GLN A 399 10.09 -1.92 15.23
C GLN A 399 11.01 -1.41 16.34
N ALA A 400 11.26 -2.22 17.38
CA ALA A 400 12.22 -1.89 18.45
C ALA A 400 13.65 -1.66 17.93
N MET A 401 14.00 -2.25 16.78
CA MET A 401 15.30 -2.09 16.13
C MET A 401 15.37 -0.93 15.13
N MET A 402 14.27 -0.20 14.92
CA MET A 402 14.25 1.01 14.09
C MET A 402 14.66 2.21 14.93
N LEU A 403 15.80 2.80 14.60
CA LEU A 403 16.45 3.83 15.39
C LEU A 403 16.34 5.21 14.76
N ALA A 404 16.36 6.25 15.63
CA ALA A 404 16.60 7.62 15.19
C ALA A 404 17.97 7.76 14.50
N ASP A 405 18.10 8.73 13.62
CA ASP A 405 19.43 9.15 13.17
C ASP A 405 20.20 9.76 14.35
N PRO A 406 21.54 9.70 14.35
CA PRO A 406 22.33 10.36 15.40
C PRO A 406 21.96 11.83 15.55
N GLY A 407 21.66 12.23 16.80
CA GLY A 407 21.25 13.60 17.11
C GLY A 407 19.81 13.96 16.73
N CYS A 408 18.96 12.97 16.39
CA CYS A 408 17.54 13.19 16.10
C CYS A 408 16.64 12.52 17.16
N LEU A 409 15.45 13.07 17.32
CA LEU A 409 14.35 12.52 18.09
C LEU A 409 13.30 11.95 17.14
N LEU A 410 12.88 10.69 17.35
CA LEU A 410 11.75 10.07 16.65
C LEU A 410 10.43 10.53 17.26
N ILE A 411 9.47 10.81 16.40
CA ILE A 411 8.11 11.19 16.76
C ILE A 411 7.15 10.28 16.02
N ASN A 412 6.20 9.72 16.76
CA ASN A 412 5.08 8.95 16.24
C ASN A 412 3.79 9.62 16.68
N GLN A 413 2.95 10.02 15.72
CA GLN A 413 1.62 10.57 16.01
C GLN A 413 0.56 9.67 15.41
N ASP A 414 -0.31 9.14 16.27
CA ASP A 414 -1.30 8.11 15.98
C ASP A 414 -2.72 8.63 16.21
N LEU A 415 -3.63 8.40 15.26
CA LEU A 415 -5.02 8.82 15.39
C LEU A 415 -5.78 7.88 16.33
N GLY A 416 -6.19 8.38 17.48
CA GLY A 416 -6.84 7.61 18.54
C GLY A 416 -8.14 6.95 18.11
N GLN A 417 -8.12 5.63 17.90
CA GLN A 417 -9.27 4.79 17.52
C GLN A 417 -10.02 5.29 16.27
N ALA A 418 -9.27 5.74 15.28
CA ALA A 418 -9.76 6.47 14.13
C ALA A 418 -10.93 5.79 13.42
N GLU A 419 -10.81 4.50 13.07
CA GLU A 419 -11.88 3.77 12.36
C GLU A 419 -13.17 3.68 13.22
N ASN A 420 -13.04 3.44 14.53
CA ASN A 420 -14.21 3.36 15.42
C ASN A 420 -14.93 4.70 15.54
N ARG A 421 -14.18 5.80 15.59
CA ARG A 421 -14.77 7.16 15.60
C ARG A 421 -15.49 7.44 14.29
N VAL A 422 -14.86 7.18 13.16
CA VAL A 422 -15.53 7.36 11.86
C VAL A 422 -16.81 6.52 11.80
N VAL A 423 -16.78 5.23 12.22
CA VAL A 423 -17.98 4.40 12.24
C VAL A 423 -19.07 4.99 13.14
N ALA A 424 -18.72 5.46 14.34
CA ALA A 424 -19.69 6.05 15.27
C ALA A 424 -20.47 7.22 14.63
N TYR A 425 -19.76 8.14 13.97
CA TYR A 425 -20.40 9.31 13.38
C TYR A 425 -21.10 9.01 12.06
N ILE A 426 -20.55 8.17 11.18
CA ILE A 426 -21.23 7.82 9.91
C ILE A 426 -22.46 6.93 10.14
N ALA A 427 -22.46 6.10 11.20
CA ALA A 427 -23.59 5.27 11.59
C ALA A 427 -24.62 6.03 12.44
N GLY A 428 -24.28 7.22 12.96
CA GLY A 428 -25.11 7.95 13.90
C GLY A 428 -25.35 7.17 15.21
N GLU A 429 -24.34 6.38 15.66
CA GLU A 429 -24.47 5.58 16.87
C GLU A 429 -24.20 6.43 18.13
N HIS A 430 -25.25 6.98 18.68
CA HIS A 430 -25.19 7.95 19.79
C HIS A 430 -24.43 7.45 21.03
N ARG A 431 -24.49 6.16 21.36
CA ARG A 431 -23.76 5.62 22.52
C ARG A 431 -22.25 5.65 22.29
N MET A 432 -21.80 5.34 21.06
CA MET A 432 -20.38 5.44 20.70
C MET A 432 -19.93 6.90 20.65
N ILE A 433 -20.72 7.78 20.01
CA ILE A 433 -20.43 9.22 19.93
C ILE A 433 -20.28 9.80 21.34
N ASN A 434 -21.24 9.56 22.22
CA ASN A 434 -21.22 10.06 23.59
C ASN A 434 -20.00 9.54 24.39
N ALA A 435 -19.57 8.30 24.14
CA ALA A 435 -18.37 7.76 24.76
C ALA A 435 -17.12 8.54 24.31
N PHE A 436 -17.00 8.77 23.01
CA PHE A 436 -15.86 9.51 22.46
C PHE A 436 -15.82 10.97 22.89
N GLU A 437 -16.96 11.65 22.97
CA GLU A 437 -17.06 13.04 23.41
C GLU A 437 -16.76 13.19 24.90
N LYS A 438 -17.04 12.19 25.73
CA LYS A 438 -16.73 12.15 27.16
C LYS A 438 -15.36 11.57 27.49
N GLY A 439 -14.54 11.20 26.49
CA GLY A 439 -13.24 10.58 26.72
C GLY A 439 -13.32 9.17 27.35
N ILE A 440 -14.46 8.49 27.22
CA ILE A 440 -14.64 7.14 27.74
C ILE A 440 -13.96 6.13 26.80
N ASP A 441 -13.24 5.17 27.37
CA ASP A 441 -12.68 4.06 26.60
C ASP A 441 -13.81 3.23 25.96
N ILE A 442 -13.95 3.33 24.64
CA ILE A 442 -15.00 2.65 23.88
C ILE A 442 -14.92 1.11 24.02
N HIS A 443 -13.72 0.55 24.19
CA HIS A 443 -13.56 -0.89 24.37
C HIS A 443 -14.05 -1.32 25.74
N LYS A 444 -13.77 -0.50 26.76
CA LYS A 444 -14.26 -0.72 28.13
C LYS A 444 -15.77 -0.55 28.18
N GLN A 445 -16.33 0.49 27.53
CA GLN A 445 -17.77 0.68 27.42
C GLN A 445 -18.46 -0.49 26.72
N THR A 446 -17.88 -0.96 25.60
CA THR A 446 -18.44 -2.11 24.85
C THR A 446 -18.40 -3.37 25.71
N GLY A 447 -17.30 -3.61 26.44
CA GLY A 447 -17.18 -4.70 27.41
C GLY A 447 -18.26 -4.62 28.50
N SER A 448 -18.47 -3.46 29.09
CA SER A 448 -19.55 -3.19 30.05
C SER A 448 -20.93 -3.54 29.50
N LEU A 449 -21.26 -3.03 28.30
CA LEU A 449 -22.56 -3.25 27.67
C LEU A 449 -22.80 -4.70 27.25
N ILE A 450 -21.76 -5.43 26.84
CA ILE A 450 -21.86 -6.85 26.47
C ILE A 450 -22.04 -7.72 27.74
N SER A 451 -21.26 -7.44 28.78
CA SER A 451 -21.22 -8.23 30.02
C SER A 451 -22.27 -7.80 31.04
N GLU A 452 -22.96 -6.68 30.81
CA GLU A 452 -23.98 -6.09 31.70
C GLU A 452 -23.43 -5.76 33.10
N VAL A 453 -22.18 -5.25 33.15
CA VAL A 453 -21.52 -4.79 34.37
C VAL A 453 -21.25 -3.29 34.32
N PRO A 454 -21.21 -2.57 35.47
CA PRO A 454 -20.77 -1.16 35.50
C PRO A 454 -19.40 -0.99 34.85
N ILE A 455 -19.16 0.15 34.19
CA ILE A 455 -17.94 0.39 33.45
C ILE A 455 -16.67 0.37 34.33
N GLU A 456 -16.83 0.75 35.61
CA GLU A 456 -15.78 0.74 36.61
C GLU A 456 -15.33 -0.68 36.99
N GLU A 457 -16.25 -1.66 36.90
CA GLU A 457 -16.04 -3.07 37.24
C GLU A 457 -15.61 -3.94 36.06
N VAL A 458 -15.47 -3.36 34.85
CA VAL A 458 -15.05 -4.08 33.64
C VAL A 458 -13.64 -4.61 33.82
N THR A 459 -13.47 -5.92 33.74
CA THR A 459 -12.19 -6.62 33.77
C THR A 459 -11.42 -6.44 32.45
N ASP A 460 -10.11 -6.72 32.46
CA ASP A 460 -9.27 -6.67 31.25
C ASP A 460 -9.76 -7.65 30.17
N ASP A 461 -10.25 -8.84 30.56
CA ASP A 461 -10.82 -9.80 29.62
C ASP A 461 -12.08 -9.26 28.96
N GLN A 462 -12.98 -8.66 29.73
CA GLN A 462 -14.21 -8.04 29.21
C GLN A 462 -13.90 -6.84 28.30
N ARG A 463 -12.90 -6.01 28.68
CA ARG A 463 -12.40 -4.95 27.81
C ARG A 463 -11.81 -5.49 26.53
N SER A 464 -11.05 -6.60 26.61
CA SER A 464 -10.51 -7.30 25.44
C SER A 464 -11.60 -7.83 24.52
N ASP A 465 -12.67 -8.42 25.07
CA ASP A 465 -13.83 -8.86 24.30
C ASP A 465 -14.56 -7.67 23.65
N GLY A 466 -14.69 -6.55 24.35
CA GLY A 466 -15.18 -5.29 23.80
C GLY A 466 -14.32 -4.77 22.63
N LYS A 467 -13.00 -4.86 22.76
CA LYS A 467 -12.07 -4.51 21.67
C LYS A 467 -12.24 -5.40 20.44
N LYS A 468 -12.33 -6.72 20.63
CA LYS A 468 -12.57 -7.69 19.55
C LYS A 468 -13.92 -7.43 18.87
N ALA A 469 -14.96 -7.13 19.65
CA ALA A 469 -16.29 -6.80 19.15
C ALA A 469 -16.26 -5.54 18.27
N ASN A 470 -15.68 -4.44 18.74
CA ASN A 470 -15.57 -3.19 17.99
C ASN A 470 -14.83 -3.40 16.66
N HIS A 471 -13.68 -4.09 16.66
CA HIS A 471 -12.91 -4.32 15.44
C HIS A 471 -13.60 -5.24 14.42
N GLY A 472 -14.29 -6.29 14.90
CA GLY A 472 -14.90 -7.28 14.00
C GLY A 472 -16.30 -6.90 13.55
N LEU A 473 -17.13 -6.39 14.46
CA LEU A 473 -18.58 -6.26 14.25
C LEU A 473 -18.98 -4.93 13.61
N ASN A 474 -18.11 -3.93 13.66
CA ASN A 474 -18.26 -2.73 12.83
C ASN A 474 -18.43 -3.09 11.34
N TYR A 475 -17.83 -4.20 10.90
CA TYR A 475 -17.82 -4.65 9.51
C TYR A 475 -18.58 -5.96 9.27
N ASP A 476 -19.55 -6.27 10.13
CA ASP A 476 -20.47 -7.42 10.02
C ASP A 476 -19.74 -8.78 9.99
N LEU A 477 -18.72 -8.96 10.85
CA LEU A 477 -18.05 -10.25 11.02
C LEU A 477 -19.02 -11.26 11.64
N GLY A 478 -19.34 -12.33 10.90
CA GLY A 478 -20.22 -13.39 11.40
C GLY A 478 -19.63 -14.16 12.58
N TYR A 479 -20.47 -14.63 13.53
CA TYR A 479 -20.04 -15.24 14.79
C TYR A 479 -19.08 -16.44 14.62
N LYS A 480 -19.22 -17.27 13.58
CA LYS A 480 -18.30 -18.39 13.31
C LYS A 480 -16.88 -17.91 12.97
N SER A 481 -16.79 -16.85 12.16
CA SER A 481 -15.51 -16.23 11.84
C SER A 481 -14.92 -15.51 13.05
N PHE A 482 -15.77 -14.87 13.85
CA PHE A 482 -15.40 -14.22 15.10
C PHE A 482 -14.81 -15.25 16.10
N ALA A 483 -15.50 -16.38 16.31
CA ALA A 483 -15.03 -17.48 17.15
C ALA A 483 -13.65 -17.99 16.73
N LEU A 484 -13.46 -18.21 15.43
CA LEU A 484 -12.20 -18.71 14.89
C LEU A 484 -11.05 -17.70 14.99
N ILE A 485 -11.29 -16.41 14.68
CA ILE A 485 -10.25 -15.37 14.72
C ILE A 485 -9.77 -15.14 16.14
N TYR A 486 -10.70 -15.06 17.08
CA TYR A 486 -10.41 -14.75 18.48
C TYR A 486 -10.28 -15.98 19.39
N GLN A 487 -10.27 -17.17 18.80
CA GLN A 487 -10.04 -18.47 19.47
C GLN A 487 -10.95 -18.68 20.69
N MET A 488 -12.26 -18.45 20.50
CA MET A 488 -13.28 -18.63 21.54
C MET A 488 -14.37 -19.61 21.10
N PRO A 489 -15.14 -20.19 22.06
CA PRO A 489 -16.28 -21.05 21.74
C PRO A 489 -17.34 -20.34 20.88
N GLU A 490 -17.90 -21.04 19.89
CA GLU A 490 -18.94 -20.47 19.00
C GLU A 490 -20.16 -19.92 19.77
N LYS A 491 -20.54 -20.55 20.88
CA LYS A 491 -21.66 -20.09 21.74
C LYS A 491 -21.36 -18.72 22.35
N GLN A 492 -20.14 -18.50 22.85
CA GLN A 492 -19.70 -17.23 23.39
C GLN A 492 -19.63 -16.17 22.27
N ALA A 493 -19.03 -16.53 21.14
CA ALA A 493 -18.93 -15.64 19.99
C ALA A 493 -20.32 -15.18 19.50
N LYS A 494 -21.28 -16.08 19.44
CA LYS A 494 -22.65 -15.76 19.05
C LYS A 494 -23.30 -14.80 20.05
N PHE A 495 -23.13 -15.04 21.35
CA PHE A 495 -23.63 -14.13 22.39
C PHE A 495 -23.07 -12.72 22.24
N ILE A 496 -21.74 -12.59 22.06
CA ILE A 496 -21.05 -11.28 21.86
C ILE A 496 -21.61 -10.57 20.63
N VAL A 497 -21.74 -11.28 19.50
CA VAL A 497 -22.24 -10.69 18.23
C VAL A 497 -23.69 -10.20 18.38
N ASP A 498 -24.57 -11.04 18.94
CA ASP A 498 -25.97 -10.69 19.11
C ASP A 498 -26.12 -9.51 20.09
N ARG A 499 -25.36 -9.51 21.18
CA ARG A 499 -25.38 -8.45 22.19
C ARG A 499 -24.82 -7.13 21.63
N TYR A 500 -23.70 -7.18 20.89
CA TYR A 500 -23.12 -5.99 20.25
C TYR A 500 -24.14 -5.24 19.39
N HIS A 501 -24.85 -5.95 18.49
CA HIS A 501 -25.82 -5.32 17.61
C HIS A 501 -27.10 -4.89 18.34
N SER A 502 -27.40 -5.46 19.52
CA SER A 502 -28.49 -5.00 20.38
C SER A 502 -28.14 -3.69 21.08
N VAL A 503 -26.90 -3.53 21.55
CA VAL A 503 -26.48 -2.32 22.29
C VAL A 503 -26.06 -1.18 21.34
N TYR A 504 -25.65 -1.49 20.10
CA TYR A 504 -25.29 -0.53 19.05
C TYR A 504 -26.17 -0.68 17.81
N PRO A 505 -27.48 -0.37 17.89
CA PRO A 505 -28.41 -0.56 16.78
C PRO A 505 -28.09 0.34 15.57
N GLY A 506 -27.49 1.51 15.78
CA GLY A 506 -27.07 2.44 14.72
C GLY A 506 -26.10 1.80 13.74
N VAL A 507 -25.19 0.93 14.20
CA VAL A 507 -24.27 0.22 13.33
C VAL A 507 -25.02 -0.69 12.35
N ARG A 508 -26.05 -1.42 12.82
CA ARG A 508 -26.86 -2.28 11.96
C ARG A 508 -27.73 -1.48 10.99
N GLN A 509 -28.26 -0.34 11.41
CA GLN A 509 -29.01 0.57 10.56
C GLN A 509 -28.11 1.13 9.44
N TRP A 510 -26.89 1.52 9.79
CA TRP A 510 -25.90 1.94 8.81
C TRP A 510 -25.55 0.83 7.81
N HIS A 511 -25.37 -0.41 8.24
CA HIS A 511 -25.17 -1.53 7.31
C HIS A 511 -26.31 -1.64 6.29
N ASN A 512 -27.55 -1.47 6.73
CA ASN A 512 -28.71 -1.49 5.84
C ASN A 512 -28.69 -0.30 4.87
N SER A 513 -28.38 0.91 5.35
CA SER A 513 -28.28 2.11 4.49
C SER A 513 -27.20 1.96 3.42
N VAL A 514 -26.05 1.35 3.73
CA VAL A 514 -24.98 1.06 2.75
C VAL A 514 -25.50 0.09 1.67
N ARG A 515 -26.26 -0.95 2.02
CA ARG A 515 -26.86 -1.86 1.04
C ARG A 515 -27.86 -1.15 0.12
N GLU A 516 -28.68 -0.26 0.67
CA GLU A 516 -29.61 0.56 -0.11
C GLU A 516 -28.86 1.52 -1.03
N GLU A 517 -27.86 2.20 -0.53
CA GLU A 517 -27.04 3.13 -1.32
C GLU A 517 -26.37 2.41 -2.51
N LEU A 518 -25.78 1.24 -2.28
CA LEU A 518 -25.22 0.41 -3.36
C LEU A 518 -26.27 0.00 -4.40
N SER A 519 -27.51 -0.24 -4.01
CA SER A 519 -28.58 -0.63 -4.94
C SER A 519 -29.10 0.55 -5.78
N ARG A 520 -29.08 1.76 -5.21
CA ARG A 520 -29.62 2.98 -5.87
C ARG A 520 -28.58 3.76 -6.67
N GLN A 521 -27.29 3.76 -6.25
CA GLN A 521 -26.24 4.61 -6.80
C GLN A 521 -25.25 3.86 -7.68
N ALA A 522 -25.72 3.01 -8.58
CA ALA A 522 -24.88 2.23 -9.49
C ALA A 522 -23.68 1.55 -8.77
N ARG A 523 -23.93 1.01 -7.55
CA ARG A 523 -22.93 0.35 -6.71
C ARG A 523 -21.78 1.25 -6.27
N THR A 524 -22.00 2.53 -6.11
CA THR A 524 -20.97 3.52 -5.75
C THR A 524 -21.16 3.99 -4.31
N LEU A 525 -20.06 4.03 -3.56
CA LEU A 525 -19.99 4.69 -2.25
C LEU A 525 -18.98 5.83 -2.30
N VAL A 526 -19.19 6.81 -1.41
CA VAL A 526 -18.34 7.99 -1.27
C VAL A 526 -17.87 8.07 0.18
N ASN A 527 -16.58 8.34 0.42
CA ASN A 527 -16.07 8.58 1.76
C ASN A 527 -16.22 10.05 2.19
N CYS A 528 -15.81 10.38 3.41
CA CYS A 528 -15.93 11.75 3.95
C CYS A 528 -15.08 12.80 3.21
N TYR A 529 -14.10 12.39 2.42
CA TYR A 529 -13.24 13.27 1.61
C TYR A 529 -13.64 13.34 0.12
N GLY A 530 -14.75 12.69 -0.26
CA GLY A 530 -15.27 12.70 -1.63
C GLY A 530 -14.66 11.62 -2.55
N ARG A 531 -13.82 10.71 -2.03
CA ARG A 531 -13.33 9.56 -2.82
C ARG A 531 -14.48 8.62 -3.14
N LYS A 532 -14.68 8.36 -4.42
CA LYS A 532 -15.73 7.46 -4.92
C LYS A 532 -15.15 6.11 -5.30
N ARG A 533 -15.83 5.03 -4.92
CA ARG A 533 -15.52 3.67 -5.36
C ARG A 533 -16.76 2.99 -5.92
N VAL A 534 -16.63 2.37 -7.08
CA VAL A 534 -17.62 1.47 -7.66
C VAL A 534 -17.31 0.04 -7.23
N PHE A 535 -18.29 -0.66 -6.70
CA PHE A 535 -18.15 -2.04 -6.21
C PHE A 535 -18.56 -3.02 -7.30
N LEU A 536 -17.61 -3.68 -7.91
CA LEU A 536 -17.80 -4.49 -9.10
C LEU A 536 -18.01 -5.98 -8.83
N ASP A 537 -17.76 -6.45 -7.62
CA ASP A 537 -17.86 -7.87 -7.26
C ASP A 537 -19.32 -8.38 -7.21
N ARG A 538 -19.46 -9.70 -7.08
CA ARG A 538 -20.77 -10.36 -7.04
C ARG A 538 -21.61 -9.83 -5.88
N TRP A 539 -22.89 -9.54 -6.14
CA TRP A 539 -23.82 -9.11 -5.10
C TRP A 539 -23.97 -10.19 -4.02
N GLY A 540 -23.69 -9.83 -2.78
CA GLY A 540 -23.76 -10.75 -1.65
C GLY A 540 -22.93 -10.30 -0.46
N HIS A 541 -22.88 -11.15 0.57
CA HIS A 541 -22.27 -10.84 1.86
C HIS A 541 -20.78 -10.42 1.78
N GLU A 542 -20.01 -11.03 0.90
CA GLU A 542 -18.58 -10.66 0.74
C GLU A 542 -18.40 -9.24 0.19
N LEU A 543 -19.21 -8.84 -0.80
CA LEU A 543 -19.24 -7.46 -1.30
C LEU A 543 -19.66 -6.49 -0.19
N PHE A 544 -20.64 -6.83 0.61
CA PHE A 544 -21.13 -5.96 1.67
C PHE A 544 -20.11 -5.73 2.77
N LYS A 545 -19.34 -6.73 3.17
CA LYS A 545 -18.22 -6.56 4.12
C LYS A 545 -17.19 -5.57 3.62
N VAL A 546 -16.80 -5.67 2.35
CA VAL A 546 -15.88 -4.74 1.73
C VAL A 546 -16.47 -3.33 1.67
N ALA A 547 -17.75 -3.22 1.40
CA ALA A 547 -18.47 -1.95 1.35
C ALA A 547 -18.56 -1.26 2.73
N TYR A 548 -18.84 -2.01 3.80
CA TYR A 548 -18.88 -1.47 5.15
C TYR A 548 -17.53 -0.95 5.61
N SER A 549 -16.44 -1.65 5.29
CA SER A 549 -15.10 -1.22 5.67
C SER A 549 -14.59 -0.04 4.83
N TYR A 550 -15.12 0.18 3.63
CA TYR A 550 -14.60 1.16 2.68
C TYR A 550 -14.64 2.59 3.22
N CYS A 551 -15.81 3.08 3.64
CA CYS A 551 -15.95 4.47 4.05
C CYS A 551 -15.08 4.80 5.28
N PRO A 552 -15.08 4.04 6.39
CA PRO A 552 -14.21 4.32 7.53
C PRO A 552 -12.73 4.24 7.19
N GLN A 553 -12.28 3.18 6.56
CA GLN A 553 -10.87 2.95 6.27
C GLN A 553 -10.31 3.96 5.26
N SER A 554 -11.10 4.27 4.21
CA SER A 554 -10.65 5.26 3.22
C SER A 554 -10.71 6.70 3.76
N THR A 555 -11.61 7.01 4.69
CA THR A 555 -11.63 8.31 5.37
C THR A 555 -10.39 8.50 6.23
N VAL A 556 -9.99 7.50 7.01
CA VAL A 556 -8.77 7.54 7.81
C VAL A 556 -7.53 7.62 6.91
N ALA A 557 -7.50 6.85 5.82
CA ALA A 557 -6.40 6.92 4.85
C ALA A 557 -6.24 8.31 4.23
N GLU A 558 -7.34 8.92 3.78
CA GLU A 558 -7.31 10.29 3.22
C GLU A 558 -6.84 11.31 4.25
N LYS A 559 -7.29 11.18 5.52
CA LYS A 559 -6.86 12.04 6.60
C LYS A 559 -5.37 11.95 6.83
N MET A 560 -4.82 10.75 6.96
CA MET A 560 -3.37 10.55 7.12
C MET A 560 -2.58 11.06 5.92
N ASN A 561 -3.08 10.82 4.71
CA ASN A 561 -2.42 11.26 3.50
C ASN A 561 -2.37 12.79 3.39
N GLN A 562 -3.48 13.48 3.66
CA GLN A 562 -3.61 14.92 3.48
C GLN A 562 -3.13 15.72 4.70
N ASP A 563 -3.65 15.39 5.88
CA ASP A 563 -3.41 16.16 7.10
C ASP A 563 -2.10 15.73 7.81
N GLY A 564 -1.56 14.56 7.46
CA GLY A 564 -0.27 14.07 7.95
C GLY A 564 0.84 14.22 6.92
N VAL A 565 0.87 13.33 5.92
CA VAL A 565 2.00 13.20 4.98
C VAL A 565 2.19 14.46 4.14
N LEU A 566 1.14 14.92 3.46
CA LEU A 566 1.21 16.13 2.62
C LEU A 566 1.42 17.38 3.48
N PHE A 567 0.79 17.46 4.65
CA PHE A 567 1.01 18.61 5.55
C PHE A 567 2.48 18.78 5.90
N ILE A 568 3.18 17.72 6.32
CA ILE A 568 4.61 17.79 6.66
C ILE A 568 5.43 18.15 5.42
N TYR A 569 5.15 17.53 4.29
CA TYR A 569 5.96 17.70 3.08
C TYR A 569 5.73 19.05 2.39
N ASP A 570 4.49 19.51 2.28
CA ASP A 570 4.15 20.78 1.62
C ASP A 570 4.53 22.01 2.48
N ARG A 571 4.79 21.80 3.79
CA ARG A 571 5.15 22.87 4.73
C ARG A 571 6.65 22.85 5.07
N GLN A 572 7.49 22.38 4.16
CA GLN A 572 8.96 22.48 4.32
C GLN A 572 9.46 23.92 4.40
N ASP A 573 8.67 24.90 3.93
CA ASP A 573 8.89 26.32 4.15
C ASP A 573 8.85 26.70 5.64
N LEU A 574 7.98 26.05 6.43
CA LEU A 574 7.83 26.27 7.88
C LEU A 574 8.63 25.28 8.73
N PHE A 575 8.79 24.05 8.24
CA PHE A 575 9.39 22.93 8.99
C PHE A 575 10.48 22.21 8.18
N PRO A 576 11.54 22.93 7.71
CA PRO A 576 12.58 22.33 6.88
C PRO A 576 13.39 21.26 7.61
N GLU A 577 13.37 21.26 8.93
CA GLU A 577 14.04 20.30 9.81
C GLU A 577 13.32 18.95 9.93
N VAL A 578 12.03 18.89 9.59
CA VAL A 578 11.23 17.67 9.73
C VAL A 578 11.57 16.67 8.64
N GLN A 579 11.94 15.47 9.05
CA GLN A 579 12.28 14.38 8.17
C GLN A 579 11.20 13.30 8.24
N PHE A 580 10.31 13.26 7.24
CA PHE A 580 9.28 12.23 7.12
C PHE A 580 9.92 10.86 6.87
N LEU A 581 9.53 9.85 7.64
CA LEU A 581 10.10 8.50 7.56
C LEU A 581 9.11 7.46 7.04
N ASN A 582 7.89 7.46 7.58
CA ASN A 582 6.90 6.42 7.27
C ASN A 582 5.50 6.83 7.74
N THR A 583 4.49 6.12 7.22
CA THR A 583 3.12 6.11 7.75
C THR A 583 2.67 4.66 7.91
N ILE A 584 2.02 4.34 9.02
CA ILE A 584 1.51 2.99 9.30
C ILE A 584 0.06 3.12 9.74
N HIS A 585 -0.86 2.65 8.90
CA HIS A 585 -2.30 2.69 9.12
C HIS A 585 -2.85 4.10 9.42
N ASP A 586 -2.93 4.48 10.67
CA ASP A 586 -3.45 5.71 11.25
C ASP A 586 -2.39 6.52 12.01
N SER A 587 -1.11 6.20 11.81
CA SER A 587 0.02 6.93 12.39
C SER A 587 0.97 7.48 11.35
N ILE A 588 1.60 8.61 11.70
CA ILE A 588 2.70 9.22 10.94
C ILE A 588 3.97 9.22 11.77
N ARG A 589 5.08 8.89 11.12
CA ARG A 589 6.40 8.76 11.74
C ARG A 589 7.39 9.68 11.07
N TYR A 590 8.04 10.49 11.85
CA TYR A 590 9.06 11.43 11.40
C TYR A 590 10.12 11.63 12.48
N GLN A 591 11.21 12.27 12.14
CA GLN A 591 12.24 12.66 13.10
C GLN A 591 12.62 14.13 12.95
N VAL A 592 13.12 14.72 14.04
CA VAL A 592 13.57 16.10 14.09
C VAL A 592 14.95 16.14 14.72
N PRO A 593 15.94 16.88 14.15
CA PRO A 593 17.24 17.06 14.78
C PRO A 593 17.13 17.80 16.13
N LEU A 594 17.82 17.31 17.15
CA LEU A 594 17.86 17.96 18.47
C LEU A 594 18.54 19.35 18.43
N SER A 595 19.38 19.59 17.42
CA SER A 595 20.10 20.85 17.23
C SER A 595 19.20 22.06 16.95
N VAL A 596 17.90 21.85 16.62
CA VAL A 596 16.96 22.96 16.41
C VAL A 596 16.40 23.55 17.71
N GLY A 597 16.65 22.88 18.83
CA GLY A 597 16.15 23.28 20.17
C GLY A 597 14.80 22.64 20.51
N TYR A 598 14.56 22.51 21.83
CA TYR A 598 13.38 21.77 22.32
C TYR A 598 12.07 22.52 22.07
N GLU A 599 12.06 23.84 22.17
CA GLU A 599 10.91 24.71 21.90
C GLU A 599 10.44 24.49 20.44
N ARG A 600 11.41 24.43 19.51
CA ARG A 600 11.11 24.21 18.09
C ARG A 600 10.54 22.82 17.84
N ILE A 601 11.05 21.79 18.50
CA ILE A 601 10.51 20.44 18.41
C ILE A 601 9.05 20.41 18.88
N ILE A 602 8.72 21.11 19.96
CA ILE A 602 7.36 21.21 20.47
C ILE A 602 6.43 21.93 19.49
N GLU A 603 6.89 23.03 18.88
CA GLU A 603 6.13 23.72 17.81
C GLU A 603 5.79 22.77 16.67
N VAL A 604 6.75 21.98 16.20
CA VAL A 604 6.53 20.97 15.14
C VAL A 604 5.49 19.94 15.59
N ILE A 605 5.63 19.37 16.77
CA ILE A 605 4.69 18.38 17.32
C ILE A 605 3.27 18.95 17.35
N LYS A 606 3.11 20.14 17.89
CA LYS A 606 1.80 20.83 17.98
C LYS A 606 1.20 21.12 16.61
N ALA A 607 2.00 21.58 15.67
CA ALA A 607 1.53 21.90 14.33
C ALA A 607 1.04 20.65 13.57
N VAL A 608 1.80 19.54 13.63
CA VAL A 608 1.41 18.27 13.00
C VAL A 608 0.17 17.70 13.70
N LYS A 609 0.11 17.73 15.05
CA LYS A 609 -1.06 17.32 15.83
C LYS A 609 -2.30 18.12 15.44
N ALA A 610 -2.22 19.44 15.41
CA ALA A 610 -3.32 20.31 15.02
C ALA A 610 -3.82 20.03 13.59
N SER A 611 -2.91 19.69 12.66
CA SER A 611 -3.29 19.28 11.31
C SER A 611 -4.03 17.94 11.32
N LEU A 612 -3.51 16.94 12.04
CA LEU A 612 -4.16 15.64 12.18
C LEU A 612 -5.53 15.71 12.86
N GLU A 613 -5.75 16.66 13.76
CA GLU A 613 -7.00 16.85 14.50
C GLU A 613 -8.03 17.74 13.77
N LYS A 614 -7.73 18.24 12.56
CA LYS A 614 -8.70 19.00 11.76
C LYS A 614 -10.02 18.25 11.66
N PRO A 615 -11.16 18.95 11.81
CA PRO A 615 -12.48 18.30 11.73
C PRO A 615 -12.76 17.63 10.41
N ILE A 616 -13.39 16.48 10.47
CA ILE A 616 -13.98 15.77 9.33
C ILE A 616 -15.47 16.12 9.30
N THR A 617 -16.00 16.47 8.13
CA THR A 617 -17.44 16.73 7.96
C THR A 617 -18.11 15.60 7.21
N TRP A 618 -19.20 15.08 7.78
CA TRP A 618 -20.03 14.06 7.17
C TRP A 618 -21.50 14.43 7.28
N ARG A 619 -22.17 14.64 6.13
CA ARG A 619 -23.61 14.94 6.06
C ARG A 619 -24.07 16.04 7.04
N GLY A 620 -23.27 17.11 7.16
CA GLY A 620 -23.55 18.25 8.05
C GLY A 620 -23.12 18.10 9.49
N GLN A 621 -22.59 16.96 9.90
CA GLN A 621 -21.96 16.76 11.21
C GLN A 621 -20.44 16.86 11.09
N SER A 622 -19.80 17.52 12.05
CA SER A 622 -18.35 17.62 12.12
C SER A 622 -17.84 16.92 13.39
N PHE A 623 -16.73 16.20 13.25
CA PHE A 623 -16.06 15.54 14.35
C PHE A 623 -14.56 15.54 14.15
N SER A 624 -13.79 15.49 15.22
CA SER A 624 -12.34 15.37 15.20
C SER A 624 -11.88 14.02 15.72
N ILE A 625 -10.73 13.57 15.24
CA ILE A 625 -10.04 12.39 15.74
C ILE A 625 -8.80 12.91 16.48
N PRO A 626 -8.68 12.71 17.80
CA PRO A 626 -7.50 13.12 18.54
C PRO A 626 -6.27 12.32 18.08
N ALA A 627 -5.11 12.97 18.08
CA ALA A 627 -3.84 12.34 17.78
C ALA A 627 -3.00 12.22 19.04
N ASP A 628 -2.60 11.00 19.37
CA ASP A 628 -1.68 10.71 20.45
C ASP A 628 -0.23 10.85 19.96
N THR A 629 0.68 11.32 20.80
CA THR A 629 2.08 11.55 20.44
C THR A 629 2.98 10.69 21.31
N GLU A 630 3.87 9.95 20.67
CA GLU A 630 4.94 9.17 21.32
C GLU A 630 6.29 9.68 20.84
N LEU A 631 7.26 9.77 21.74
CA LEU A 631 8.63 10.25 21.50
C LEU A 631 9.64 9.19 21.89
N GLY A 632 10.77 9.12 21.17
CA GLY A 632 11.82 8.17 21.51
C GLY A 632 13.05 8.23 20.59
N PHE A 633 13.98 7.33 20.83
CA PHE A 633 15.17 7.11 19.99
C PHE A 633 15.09 5.80 19.18
N SER A 634 14.08 4.98 19.48
CA SER A 634 13.68 3.80 18.70
C SER A 634 12.15 3.72 18.66
N TYR A 635 11.59 2.96 17.71
CA TYR A 635 10.15 2.67 17.70
C TYR A 635 9.78 1.48 18.61
N ASP A 636 10.54 1.27 19.70
CA ASP A 636 10.18 0.32 20.74
C ASP A 636 9.10 0.92 21.64
N LYS A 637 7.90 0.36 21.58
CA LYS A 637 6.77 0.78 22.45
C LYS A 637 7.05 0.70 23.95
N LYS A 638 8.10 0.00 24.38
CA LYS A 638 8.50 -0.07 25.80
C LYS A 638 9.35 1.11 26.21
N THR A 639 10.04 1.74 25.29
CA THR A 639 10.97 2.86 25.55
C THR A 639 10.45 4.19 25.04
N MET A 640 9.50 4.19 24.08
CA MET A 640 8.82 5.42 23.68
C MET A 640 7.97 5.95 24.83
N VAL A 641 8.00 7.25 25.03
CA VAL A 641 7.21 7.96 26.03
C VAL A 641 6.01 8.60 25.38
N GLU A 642 4.82 8.32 25.93
CA GLU A 642 3.59 8.96 25.50
C GLU A 642 3.57 10.43 25.99
N TRP A 643 3.44 11.34 25.03
CA TRP A 643 3.31 12.76 25.30
C TRP A 643 1.84 13.11 25.52
N LYS A 644 1.43 13.28 26.78
CA LYS A 644 0.01 13.40 27.15
C LYS A 644 -0.63 14.71 26.68
N ALA A 645 -1.92 14.64 26.34
CA ALA A 645 -2.70 15.74 25.77
C ALA A 645 -2.76 17.03 26.62
N HIS A 646 -2.63 16.95 27.96
CA HIS A 646 -2.62 18.13 28.81
C HIS A 646 -1.39 19.06 28.66
N TYR A 647 -0.36 18.56 27.97
CA TYR A 647 0.81 19.34 27.57
C TYR A 647 0.59 20.18 26.29
N VAL A 648 -0.58 20.14 25.68
CA VAL A 648 -0.87 20.86 24.42
C VAL A 648 -1.46 22.24 24.67
N ASP A 649 -1.64 22.64 25.94
CA ASP A 649 -2.08 23.96 26.30
C ASP A 649 -0.92 24.96 26.17
N ASN A 650 -1.13 26.06 25.43
CA ASN A 650 -0.13 27.07 25.07
C ASN A 650 0.52 27.81 26.30
N THR A 651 0.04 27.56 27.51
CA THR A 651 0.51 28.21 28.70
C THR A 651 1.75 27.58 29.34
N HIS A 652 2.28 26.46 28.78
CA HIS A 652 3.30 25.64 29.43
C HIS A 652 4.44 25.22 28.52
N ASP A 653 4.66 25.87 27.37
CA ASP A 653 5.66 25.44 26.38
C ASP A 653 7.09 25.39 26.94
N ASP A 654 7.47 26.36 27.81
CA ASP A 654 8.79 26.37 28.45
C ASP A 654 9.00 25.15 29.37
N LYS A 655 7.96 24.73 30.11
CA LYS A 655 8.03 23.53 30.97
C LYS A 655 8.09 22.24 30.12
N LEU A 656 7.41 22.23 29.00
CA LEU A 656 7.48 21.09 28.05
C LEU A 656 8.87 20.96 27.46
N ALA A 657 9.53 22.10 27.16
CA ALA A 657 10.89 22.10 26.64
C ALA A 657 11.87 21.58 27.71
N GLU A 658 11.71 21.99 28.97
CA GLU A 658 12.51 21.47 30.09
C GLU A 658 12.29 19.94 30.30
N GLU A 659 11.04 19.48 30.29
CA GLU A 659 10.71 18.05 30.42
C GLU A 659 11.28 17.22 29.26
N LEU A 660 11.20 17.75 28.04
CA LEU A 660 11.79 17.11 26.87
C LEU A 660 13.33 17.07 26.97
N GLU A 661 13.96 18.13 27.45
CA GLU A 661 15.40 18.15 27.66
C GLU A 661 15.84 17.12 28.72
N ILE A 662 15.11 17.01 29.82
CA ILE A 662 15.37 16.02 30.87
C ILE A 662 15.25 14.59 30.27
N TYR A 663 14.15 14.32 29.55
CA TYR A 663 13.95 13.03 28.90
C TYR A 663 15.10 12.67 27.94
N VAL A 664 15.51 13.62 27.10
CA VAL A 664 16.60 13.37 26.13
C VAL A 664 17.93 13.09 26.87
N ARG A 665 18.23 13.81 27.95
CA ARG A 665 19.43 13.57 28.74
C ARG A 665 19.43 12.19 29.44
N GLU A 666 18.28 11.78 29.99
CA GLU A 666 18.13 10.46 30.64
C GLU A 666 18.29 9.31 29.65
N GLN A 667 17.86 9.47 28.40
CA GLN A 667 18.03 8.44 27.38
C GLN A 667 19.43 8.44 26.74
N ALA A 668 20.19 9.54 26.88
CA ALA A 668 21.57 9.62 26.38
C ALA A 668 22.62 9.16 27.42
N ALA A 669 22.24 8.99 28.70
CA ALA A 669 23.06 8.47 29.77
C ALA A 669 23.00 6.92 29.84
#